data_d78bce985a8ff4fa643639e7af4c0a3d
#
_entry.id   d78bce985a8ff4fa643639e7af4c0a3d
#
_cell.length_a   1.000
_cell.length_b   1.000
_cell.length_c   1.000
_cell.angle_alpha   90.00
_cell.angle_beta   90.00
_cell.angle_gamma   90.00
#
_symmetry.space_group_name_H-M   'P 1'
#
loop_
_entity.id
_entity.type
_entity.pdbx_description
1 polymer ?
#
loop_
_entity_poly.entity_id
_entity_poly.type
_entity_poly.pdbx_seq_one_letter_code
_entity_poly.pdbx_strand_id
1 'polypeptide(L)'
;MFLGLLLLCAFPASAQFLSWDDFVEQLFVEAEGEGEEALVSAENLYDDYVYWHAHPININRADSTELQQLGFLTDWQIEGIHYYIYRYGSLRSVGELMLIPELDYHTRQLLSYFVTFGPPEVKKEDARDVWRRMLTRGRSELSSRLDIPLYSRAGYAPRTQSQLAAAPSRYYTGNALYHNLRYNYRYGTRLSWGISTEKDAGEPIFTATPPLPDYLSGYIQLGDMGILKNLVVGNYRLRFGQGLILNSDFALGKTMLMQGLGRQAASIKPHRGTGEGDYYTGAAATLAWHSWQFTAFASYRRLDATLNGAAISTLKTDGYHRTPTEQARRGNTRGNLLGAHLGYSNHGFHVGLTAMYQSFNRLFALPAQDYKRYAPQGHTFFNASADYAWHHHRLSIIGETAVDGKGSVATLNMLRVKALDGLHFTVLQRYYAHDFWALEGKSFSTSSDIRGEQGVYLGAEWQPHRRFVLTAYADGYHFPYLRYRVSAPSYGTDGVVTARYMPNNGHNLLLRYRFRLKQRDIAEGYRLPNGDLLNEQTHRLRLQWSGTLTSLLSCQALVEGCLVQAETLSTGTMASAQATYSPTLARHALRLSCGLTAFRADYAARLYGYERGLLYAYNYQMYYGTGLRSYLLLQYSHKEAPRLTATAKLGATYYLDRATIGSGAAMIDACHREDVQLQVRYAF
;
A
#
# COMPACT_ATOMS: atom_id res chain seq x y z
N MET A 1 0.65 -2.82 41.73
CA MET A 1 -0.56 -3.61 41.97
C MET A 1 -1.31 -3.77 40.65
N PHE A 2 -0.69 -4.45 39.65
CA PHE A 2 -1.28 -4.76 38.33
C PHE A 2 -0.71 -6.08 37.79
N LEU A 3 -0.69 -7.10 38.65
CA LEU A 3 -0.21 -8.44 38.29
C LEU A 3 -1.20 -9.47 38.89
N GLY A 4 -2.32 -9.66 38.23
CA GLY A 4 -3.23 -10.67 38.77
C GLY A 4 -4.55 -10.78 38.04
N LEU A 5 -4.54 -11.11 36.73
CA LEU A 5 -5.71 -11.71 36.05
C LEU A 5 -5.27 -12.46 34.79
N LEU A 6 -4.53 -13.55 34.99
CA LEU A 6 -4.28 -14.57 33.96
C LEU A 6 -5.07 -15.82 34.35
N LEU A 7 -6.38 -15.79 34.10
CA LEU A 7 -7.23 -16.98 34.15
C LEU A 7 -7.14 -17.71 32.79
N LEU A 8 -6.48 -18.85 32.83
CA LEU A 8 -6.39 -19.84 31.74
C LEU A 8 -7.79 -20.44 31.47
N CYS A 9 -8.40 -20.04 30.35
CA CYS A 9 -9.49 -20.81 29.75
C CYS A 9 -8.94 -21.59 28.56
N ALA A 10 -9.00 -22.91 28.64
CA ALA A 10 -8.67 -23.81 27.53
C ALA A 10 -9.78 -23.80 26.49
N PHE A 11 -9.50 -23.28 25.28
CA PHE A 11 -10.38 -23.32 24.12
C PHE A 11 -9.77 -24.17 22.99
N PRO A 12 -10.59 -24.74 22.07
CA PRO A 12 -10.13 -25.66 21.05
C PRO A 12 -9.18 -24.98 20.05
N ALA A 13 -8.24 -25.76 19.53
CA ALA A 13 -7.14 -25.32 18.67
C ALA A 13 -7.64 -25.01 17.24
N SER A 14 -7.98 -23.76 16.98
CA SER A 14 -8.04 -23.20 15.63
C SER A 14 -6.73 -22.46 15.30
N ALA A 15 -6.39 -22.36 14.01
CA ALA A 15 -5.20 -21.65 13.57
C ALA A 15 -5.22 -20.21 14.09
N GLN A 16 -4.11 -19.77 14.71
CA GLN A 16 -4.03 -18.45 15.34
C GLN A 16 -3.51 -17.46 14.34
N PHE A 17 -4.41 -16.69 13.72
CA PHE A 17 -4.08 -15.56 12.87
C PHE A 17 -4.57 -14.27 13.51
N LEU A 18 -3.96 -13.13 13.11
CA LEU A 18 -4.41 -11.80 13.51
C LEU A 18 -5.86 -11.58 13.07
N SER A 19 -6.57 -10.69 13.77
CA SER A 19 -7.82 -10.15 13.23
C SER A 19 -7.55 -9.32 11.98
N TRP A 20 -8.56 -9.13 11.13
CA TRP A 20 -8.45 -8.26 9.95
C TRP A 20 -8.02 -6.84 10.33
N ASP A 21 -8.62 -6.26 11.38
CA ASP A 21 -8.31 -4.91 11.84
C ASP A 21 -6.85 -4.79 12.33
N ASP A 22 -6.34 -5.79 13.09
CA ASP A 22 -4.94 -5.82 13.54
C ASP A 22 -3.96 -5.97 12.37
N PHE A 23 -4.33 -6.74 11.34
CA PHE A 23 -3.53 -6.90 10.13
C PHE A 23 -3.44 -5.59 9.34
N VAL A 24 -4.56 -4.88 9.15
CA VAL A 24 -4.60 -3.59 8.46
C VAL A 24 -3.78 -2.54 9.20
N GLU A 25 -3.88 -2.47 10.53
CA GLU A 25 -3.05 -1.59 11.34
C GLU A 25 -1.55 -1.89 11.15
N GLN A 26 -1.17 -3.16 11.18
CA GLN A 26 0.21 -3.56 10.97
C GLN A 26 0.74 -3.10 9.59
N LEU A 27 -0.05 -3.22 8.54
CA LEU A 27 0.30 -2.77 7.19
C LEU A 27 0.69 -1.29 7.18
N PHE A 28 -0.09 -0.42 7.83
CA PHE A 28 0.19 1.01 7.88
C PHE A 28 1.34 1.36 8.82
N VAL A 29 1.47 0.68 9.96
CA VAL A 29 2.60 0.85 10.89
C VAL A 29 3.94 0.53 10.22
N GLU A 30 3.95 -0.44 9.32
CA GLU A 30 5.15 -0.81 8.57
C GLU A 30 5.49 0.24 7.51
N ALA A 31 4.49 0.73 6.78
CA ALA A 31 4.65 1.78 5.78
C ALA A 31 5.10 3.13 6.38
N GLU A 32 4.60 3.51 7.55
CA GLU A 32 4.97 4.74 8.26
C GLU A 32 6.48 4.93 8.38
N GLY A 33 7.17 3.84 8.69
CA GLY A 33 8.61 3.86 8.88
C GLY A 33 9.41 4.21 7.63
N GLU A 34 8.83 4.14 6.45
CA GLU A 34 9.54 4.28 5.17
C GLU A 34 9.30 5.63 4.48
N GLY A 35 8.35 6.43 4.97
CA GLY A 35 8.11 7.78 4.49
C GLY A 35 6.69 8.00 3.94
N GLU A 36 6.42 9.22 3.51
CA GLU A 36 5.09 9.64 3.08
C GLU A 36 4.63 8.94 1.79
N GLU A 37 5.56 8.68 0.85
CA GLU A 37 5.27 7.94 -0.39
C GLU A 37 4.93 6.47 -0.13
N ALA A 38 5.55 5.84 0.87
CA ALA A 38 5.22 4.49 1.29
C ALA A 38 3.81 4.40 1.90
N LEU A 39 3.36 5.45 2.60
CA LEU A 39 1.99 5.53 3.11
C LEU A 39 0.96 5.61 1.98
N VAL A 40 1.22 6.41 0.94
CA VAL A 40 0.35 6.49 -0.25
C VAL A 40 0.29 5.13 -0.99
N SER A 41 1.44 4.47 -1.13
CA SER A 41 1.50 3.13 -1.72
C SER A 41 0.76 2.08 -0.87
N ALA A 42 0.81 2.19 0.46
CA ALA A 42 0.06 1.32 1.38
C ALA A 42 -1.45 1.52 1.26
N GLU A 43 -1.92 2.72 0.95
CA GLU A 43 -3.33 3.00 0.68
C GLU A 43 -3.82 2.26 -0.56
N ASN A 44 -3.07 2.25 -1.64
CA ASN A 44 -3.40 1.49 -2.85
C ASN A 44 -3.43 -0.03 -2.59
N LEU A 45 -2.49 -0.54 -1.80
CA LEU A 45 -2.47 -1.95 -1.39
C LEU A 45 -3.66 -2.30 -0.49
N TYR A 46 -4.02 -1.40 0.43
CA TYR A 46 -5.19 -1.54 1.29
C TYR A 46 -6.47 -1.62 0.47
N ASP A 47 -6.63 -0.80 -0.57
CA ASP A 47 -7.79 -0.86 -1.48
C ASP A 47 -7.92 -2.24 -2.14
N ASP A 48 -6.81 -2.84 -2.61
CA ASP A 48 -6.82 -4.20 -3.16
C ASP A 48 -7.18 -5.25 -2.11
N TYR A 49 -6.60 -5.17 -0.93
CA TYR A 49 -6.85 -6.13 0.15
C TYR A 49 -8.29 -6.04 0.67
N VAL A 50 -8.83 -4.83 0.80
CA VAL A 50 -10.24 -4.62 1.13
C VAL A 50 -11.16 -5.22 0.07
N TYR A 51 -10.82 -5.04 -1.21
CA TYR A 51 -11.59 -5.64 -2.30
C TYR A 51 -11.59 -7.17 -2.19
N TRP A 52 -10.43 -7.81 -2.02
CA TRP A 52 -10.33 -9.28 -1.90
C TRP A 52 -10.93 -9.81 -0.62
N HIS A 53 -10.86 -9.08 0.48
CA HIS A 53 -11.53 -9.45 1.73
C HIS A 53 -13.07 -9.45 1.59
N ALA A 54 -13.61 -8.49 0.83
CA ALA A 54 -15.05 -8.45 0.52
C ALA A 54 -15.47 -9.50 -0.52
N HIS A 55 -14.53 -9.93 -1.39
CA HIS A 55 -14.78 -10.85 -2.53
C HIS A 55 -13.78 -12.02 -2.52
N PRO A 56 -13.79 -12.88 -1.49
CA PRO A 56 -12.79 -13.93 -1.36
C PRO A 56 -12.86 -14.95 -2.50
N ILE A 57 -11.68 -15.47 -2.86
CA ILE A 57 -11.47 -16.42 -3.94
C ILE A 57 -11.73 -17.85 -3.43
N ASN A 58 -12.40 -18.70 -4.20
CA ASN A 58 -12.46 -20.13 -3.90
C ASN A 58 -11.16 -20.80 -4.33
N ILE A 59 -10.30 -21.12 -3.35
CA ILE A 59 -8.95 -21.68 -3.59
C ILE A 59 -8.97 -23.01 -4.36
N ASN A 60 -10.03 -23.80 -4.24
CA ASN A 60 -10.18 -25.09 -4.93
C ASN A 60 -10.55 -24.95 -6.41
N ARG A 61 -10.83 -23.73 -6.87
CA ARG A 61 -11.25 -23.43 -8.25
C ARG A 61 -10.37 -22.41 -8.92
N ALA A 62 -9.60 -21.69 -8.12
CA ALA A 62 -8.76 -20.60 -8.59
C ALA A 62 -7.67 -21.12 -9.54
N ASP A 63 -7.52 -20.49 -10.70
CA ASP A 63 -6.38 -20.71 -11.56
C ASP A 63 -5.16 -19.88 -11.10
N SER A 64 -4.01 -20.11 -11.73
CA SER A 64 -2.78 -19.37 -11.40
C SER A 64 -2.96 -17.86 -11.55
N THR A 65 -3.69 -17.41 -12.57
CA THR A 65 -3.91 -15.99 -12.84
C THR A 65 -4.77 -15.33 -11.75
N GLU A 66 -5.78 -16.03 -11.25
CA GLU A 66 -6.62 -15.53 -10.16
C GLU A 66 -5.81 -15.42 -8.85
N LEU A 67 -5.04 -16.43 -8.52
CA LEU A 67 -4.18 -16.39 -7.33
C LEU A 67 -3.09 -15.31 -7.43
N GLN A 68 -2.52 -15.07 -8.63
CA GLN A 68 -1.58 -13.98 -8.88
C GLN A 68 -2.17 -12.58 -8.61
N GLN A 69 -3.48 -12.39 -8.80
CA GLN A 69 -4.14 -11.10 -8.52
C GLN A 69 -4.14 -10.71 -7.04
N LEU A 70 -4.05 -11.68 -6.11
CA LEU A 70 -3.89 -11.40 -4.69
C LEU A 70 -2.64 -10.56 -4.39
N GLY A 71 -1.60 -10.70 -5.21
CA GLY A 71 -0.46 -9.82 -5.21
C GLY A 71 0.62 -10.15 -4.19
N PHE A 72 0.44 -11.14 -3.33
CA PHE A 72 1.44 -11.57 -2.34
C PHE A 72 1.97 -13.00 -2.56
N LEU A 73 1.34 -13.78 -3.43
CA LEU A 73 1.79 -15.14 -3.73
C LEU A 73 2.92 -15.13 -4.77
N THR A 74 3.86 -16.03 -4.60
CA THR A 74 4.87 -16.36 -5.61
C THR A 74 4.35 -17.48 -6.54
N ASP A 75 4.93 -17.61 -7.74
CA ASP A 75 4.57 -18.70 -8.66
C ASP A 75 4.80 -20.08 -8.01
N TRP A 76 5.88 -20.21 -7.22
CA TRP A 76 6.19 -21.43 -6.45
C TRP A 76 5.11 -21.80 -5.44
N GLN A 77 4.57 -20.83 -4.71
CA GLN A 77 3.48 -21.03 -3.75
C GLN A 77 2.17 -21.40 -4.44
N ILE A 78 1.88 -20.77 -5.58
CA ILE A 78 0.72 -21.10 -6.42
C ILE A 78 0.82 -22.53 -6.95
N GLU A 79 1.99 -22.93 -7.44
CA GLU A 79 2.26 -24.30 -7.90
C GLU A 79 2.08 -25.31 -6.74
N GLY A 80 2.57 -25.00 -5.55
CA GLY A 80 2.39 -25.81 -4.35
C GLY A 80 0.91 -26.01 -3.97
N ILE A 81 0.10 -24.95 -4.03
CA ILE A 81 -1.36 -25.02 -3.80
C ILE A 81 -2.02 -25.96 -4.82
N HIS A 82 -1.74 -25.76 -6.12
CA HIS A 82 -2.32 -26.60 -7.18
C HIS A 82 -1.86 -28.05 -7.11
N TYR A 83 -0.56 -28.29 -6.79
CA TYR A 83 -0.03 -29.63 -6.59
C TYR A 83 -0.72 -30.35 -5.41
N TYR A 84 -0.94 -29.66 -4.28
CA TYR A 84 -1.64 -30.21 -3.14
C TYR A 84 -3.07 -30.63 -3.51
N ILE A 85 -3.83 -29.72 -4.18
CA ILE A 85 -5.20 -30.01 -4.62
C ILE A 85 -5.25 -31.16 -5.61
N TYR A 86 -4.32 -31.23 -6.55
CA TYR A 86 -4.22 -32.33 -7.50
C TYR A 86 -3.92 -33.67 -6.81
N ARG A 87 -3.00 -33.69 -5.84
CA ARG A 87 -2.52 -34.91 -5.20
C ARG A 87 -3.42 -35.44 -4.10
N TYR A 88 -4.01 -34.55 -3.30
CA TYR A 88 -4.72 -34.89 -2.06
C TYR A 88 -6.20 -34.52 -2.09
N GLY A 89 -6.64 -33.80 -3.11
CA GLY A 89 -8.01 -33.32 -3.24
C GLY A 89 -8.23 -31.93 -2.67
N SER A 90 -9.50 -31.50 -2.65
CA SER A 90 -9.87 -30.14 -2.27
C SER A 90 -9.54 -29.79 -0.83
N LEU A 91 -9.00 -28.61 -0.61
CA LEU A 91 -8.81 -27.99 0.70
C LEU A 91 -10.19 -27.71 1.35
N ARG A 92 -10.36 -28.02 2.63
CA ARG A 92 -11.63 -27.88 3.37
C ARG A 92 -11.59 -26.76 4.40
N SER A 93 -10.40 -26.37 4.85
CA SER A 93 -10.26 -25.38 5.91
C SER A 93 -8.91 -24.64 5.82
N VAL A 94 -8.84 -23.49 6.48
CA VAL A 94 -7.59 -22.72 6.66
C VAL A 94 -6.49 -23.57 7.33
N GLY A 95 -6.88 -24.49 8.23
CA GLY A 95 -5.92 -25.37 8.89
C GLY A 95 -5.15 -26.28 7.94
N GLU A 96 -5.76 -26.71 6.84
CA GLU A 96 -5.11 -27.57 5.84
C GLU A 96 -4.04 -26.85 5.01
N LEU A 97 -4.04 -25.51 4.98
CA LEU A 97 -2.94 -24.73 4.36
C LEU A 97 -1.58 -24.99 5.02
N MET A 98 -1.57 -25.50 6.27
CA MET A 98 -0.34 -25.92 6.96
C MET A 98 0.33 -27.14 6.33
N LEU A 99 -0.42 -27.93 5.57
CA LEU A 99 0.07 -29.15 4.91
C LEU A 99 0.78 -28.85 3.59
N ILE A 100 0.76 -27.58 3.13
CA ILE A 100 1.43 -27.12 1.91
C ILE A 100 2.80 -26.55 2.32
N PRO A 101 3.92 -27.26 2.02
CA PRO A 101 5.25 -26.88 2.52
C PRO A 101 5.76 -25.53 2.00
N GLU A 102 5.28 -25.11 0.82
CA GLU A 102 5.63 -23.86 0.14
C GLU A 102 5.05 -22.62 0.83
N LEU A 103 3.99 -22.81 1.63
CA LEU A 103 3.31 -21.71 2.33
C LEU A 103 3.93 -21.47 3.71
N ASP A 104 4.54 -20.31 3.90
CA ASP A 104 4.98 -19.87 5.22
C ASP A 104 3.80 -19.37 6.09
N TYR A 105 4.10 -19.01 7.34
CA TYR A 105 3.08 -18.56 8.29
C TYR A 105 2.32 -17.33 7.79
N HIS A 106 3.03 -16.32 7.29
CA HIS A 106 2.43 -15.06 6.86
C HIS A 106 1.59 -15.24 5.59
N THR A 107 2.05 -16.03 4.64
CA THR A 107 1.27 -16.35 3.44
C THR A 107 -0.04 -17.08 3.81
N ARG A 108 0.01 -18.03 4.75
CA ARG A 108 -1.20 -18.70 5.25
C ARG A 108 -2.13 -17.73 5.95
N GLN A 109 -1.59 -16.80 6.74
CA GLN A 109 -2.36 -15.73 7.38
C GLN A 109 -3.08 -14.87 6.35
N LEU A 110 -2.37 -14.38 5.33
CA LEU A 110 -2.95 -13.58 4.25
C LEU A 110 -4.03 -14.36 3.49
N LEU A 111 -3.76 -15.61 3.11
CA LEU A 111 -4.75 -16.46 2.46
C LEU A 111 -6.02 -16.61 3.30
N SER A 112 -5.91 -16.67 4.64
CA SER A 112 -7.07 -16.80 5.52
C SER A 112 -8.08 -15.64 5.41
N TYR A 113 -7.63 -14.45 4.97
CA TYR A 113 -8.50 -13.30 4.77
C TYR A 113 -9.15 -13.25 3.39
N PHE A 114 -8.53 -13.90 2.38
CA PHE A 114 -8.85 -13.68 0.98
C PHE A 114 -9.37 -14.91 0.24
N VAL A 115 -9.40 -16.09 0.90
CA VAL A 115 -9.87 -17.31 0.26
C VAL A 115 -11.03 -17.97 0.98
N THR A 116 -11.83 -18.74 0.21
CA THR A 116 -12.85 -19.65 0.72
C THR A 116 -12.57 -21.07 0.24
N PHE A 117 -13.10 -22.05 0.96
CA PHE A 117 -12.91 -23.48 0.73
C PHE A 117 -14.19 -24.10 0.19
N GLY A 118 -14.67 -23.59 -0.93
CA GLY A 118 -15.87 -24.11 -1.59
C GLY A 118 -15.60 -25.37 -2.43
N PRO A 119 -16.66 -26.05 -2.90
CA PRO A 119 -16.51 -27.24 -3.74
C PRO A 119 -15.81 -26.94 -5.05
N PRO A 120 -15.09 -27.92 -5.65
CA PRO A 120 -14.33 -27.78 -6.89
C PRO A 120 -15.20 -27.80 -8.15
N GLU A 121 -16.51 -28.07 -8.04
CA GLU A 121 -17.38 -28.32 -9.20
C GLU A 121 -17.38 -27.18 -10.21
N VAL A 122 -16.86 -27.48 -11.41
CA VAL A 122 -17.07 -26.71 -12.64
C VAL A 122 -17.96 -27.54 -13.54
N LYS A 123 -19.24 -27.15 -13.70
CA LYS A 123 -20.05 -27.69 -14.79
C LYS A 123 -19.45 -27.25 -16.11
N LYS A 124 -19.16 -28.19 -17.03
CA LYS A 124 -18.81 -27.86 -18.41
C LYS A 124 -19.93 -27.02 -19.01
N GLU A 125 -19.62 -25.81 -19.40
CA GLU A 125 -20.59 -24.82 -19.88
C GLU A 125 -20.44 -24.64 -21.39
N ASP A 126 -21.59 -24.52 -22.09
CA ASP A 126 -21.60 -24.11 -23.48
C ASP A 126 -21.12 -22.66 -23.63
N ALA A 127 -20.25 -22.38 -24.62
CA ALA A 127 -19.62 -21.07 -24.80
C ALA A 127 -20.64 -19.93 -24.98
N ARG A 128 -21.77 -20.15 -25.68
CA ARG A 128 -22.82 -19.13 -25.82
C ARG A 128 -23.51 -18.81 -24.49
N ASP A 129 -23.76 -19.80 -23.67
CA ASP A 129 -24.37 -19.64 -22.36
C ASP A 129 -23.41 -18.95 -21.35
N VAL A 130 -22.11 -19.12 -21.53
CA VAL A 130 -21.09 -18.46 -20.72
C VAL A 130 -21.17 -16.94 -20.90
N TRP A 131 -21.14 -16.41 -22.13
CA TRP A 131 -21.22 -14.97 -22.38
C TRP A 131 -22.50 -14.34 -21.83
N ARG A 132 -23.66 -14.98 -22.04
CA ARG A 132 -24.92 -14.50 -21.48
C ARG A 132 -24.86 -14.42 -19.96
N ARG A 133 -24.35 -15.47 -19.31
CA ARG A 133 -24.22 -15.50 -17.83
C ARG A 133 -23.19 -14.50 -17.31
N MET A 134 -22.07 -14.33 -18.01
CA MET A 134 -21.08 -13.32 -17.69
C MET A 134 -21.67 -11.90 -17.64
N LEU A 135 -22.62 -11.60 -18.49
CA LEU A 135 -23.26 -10.28 -18.54
C LEU A 135 -24.46 -10.13 -17.58
N THR A 136 -25.13 -11.25 -17.21
CA THR A 136 -26.42 -11.18 -16.49
C THR A 136 -26.42 -11.76 -15.09
N ARG A 137 -25.41 -12.56 -14.72
CA ARG A 137 -25.38 -13.27 -13.44
C ARG A 137 -24.16 -12.90 -12.57
N GLY A 138 -23.51 -11.79 -12.86
CA GLY A 138 -22.45 -11.26 -12.02
C GLY A 138 -23.01 -10.59 -10.76
N ARG A 139 -22.11 -10.23 -9.88
CA ARG A 139 -22.39 -9.45 -8.68
C ARG A 139 -22.04 -8.00 -8.94
N SER A 140 -22.95 -7.12 -8.59
CA SER A 140 -22.77 -5.67 -8.64
C SER A 140 -22.58 -5.10 -7.26
N GLU A 141 -21.70 -4.13 -7.14
CA GLU A 141 -21.50 -3.36 -5.91
C GLU A 141 -21.43 -1.87 -6.25
N LEU A 142 -22.23 -1.07 -5.57
CA LEU A 142 -22.19 0.38 -5.59
C LEU A 142 -21.77 0.88 -4.21
N SER A 143 -20.75 1.72 -4.17
CA SER A 143 -20.27 2.36 -2.92
C SER A 143 -20.18 3.86 -3.10
N SER A 144 -20.73 4.62 -2.17
CA SER A 144 -20.61 6.08 -2.12
C SER A 144 -20.09 6.49 -0.75
N ARG A 145 -19.10 7.38 -0.74
CA ARG A 145 -18.52 7.99 0.47
C ARG A 145 -18.60 9.50 0.40
N LEU A 146 -18.92 10.13 1.51
CA LEU A 146 -18.97 11.57 1.69
C LEU A 146 -18.25 11.94 3.01
N ASP A 147 -17.23 12.82 2.93
CA ASP A 147 -16.57 13.37 4.10
C ASP A 147 -16.93 14.84 4.24
N ILE A 148 -17.35 15.23 5.45
CA ILE A 148 -17.87 16.55 5.80
C ILE A 148 -17.01 17.11 6.93
N PRO A 149 -16.09 18.05 6.66
CA PRO A 149 -15.41 18.77 7.72
C PRO A 149 -16.40 19.72 8.42
N LEU A 150 -16.43 19.69 9.76
CA LEU A 150 -17.24 20.60 10.58
C LEU A 150 -16.47 21.88 10.97
N TYR A 151 -15.34 22.12 10.31
CA TYR A 151 -14.47 23.28 10.45
C TYR A 151 -14.24 23.96 9.10
N SER A 152 -13.86 25.23 9.13
CA SER A 152 -13.49 25.96 7.91
C SER A 152 -11.97 26.12 7.82
N ARG A 153 -11.42 25.96 6.60
CA ARG A 153 -10.03 26.25 6.30
C ARG A 153 -9.90 27.65 5.68
N ALA A 154 -8.77 28.31 5.92
CA ALA A 154 -8.50 29.65 5.40
C ALA A 154 -8.66 29.77 3.87
N GLY A 155 -8.39 28.69 3.12
CA GLY A 155 -8.55 28.64 1.67
C GLY A 155 -10.00 28.77 1.17
N TYR A 156 -11.01 28.58 2.04
CA TYR A 156 -12.42 28.80 1.72
C TYR A 156 -12.92 30.23 2.04
N ALA A 157 -12.06 31.09 2.56
CA ALA A 157 -12.44 32.48 2.86
C ALA A 157 -12.98 33.21 1.60
N PRO A 158 -13.98 34.09 1.73
CA PRO A 158 -14.44 34.94 0.64
C PRO A 158 -13.29 35.73 0.04
N ARG A 159 -13.23 35.84 -1.29
CA ARG A 159 -12.14 36.45 -2.01
C ARG A 159 -12.63 37.23 -3.23
N THR A 160 -11.92 38.28 -3.57
CA THR A 160 -12.08 39.00 -4.83
C THR A 160 -11.27 38.34 -5.95
N GLN A 161 -11.60 38.65 -7.21
CA GLN A 161 -10.83 38.18 -8.37
C GLN A 161 -9.37 38.67 -8.34
N SER A 162 -9.14 39.89 -7.85
CA SER A 162 -7.78 40.44 -7.70
C SER A 162 -6.98 39.68 -6.64
N GLN A 163 -7.55 39.31 -5.53
CA GLN A 163 -6.91 38.49 -4.49
C GLN A 163 -6.57 37.08 -5.00
N LEU A 164 -7.48 36.49 -5.79
CA LEU A 164 -7.26 35.18 -6.39
C LEU A 164 -6.09 35.24 -7.39
N ALA A 165 -6.04 36.28 -8.21
CA ALA A 165 -4.95 36.45 -9.16
C ALA A 165 -3.59 36.74 -8.49
N ALA A 166 -3.59 37.50 -7.39
CA ALA A 166 -2.36 37.85 -6.65
C ALA A 166 -1.81 36.65 -5.84
N ALA A 167 -2.66 35.71 -5.39
CA ALA A 167 -2.26 34.58 -4.57
C ALA A 167 -3.01 33.28 -4.96
N PRO A 168 -2.79 32.75 -6.19
CA PRO A 168 -3.58 31.65 -6.76
C PRO A 168 -3.42 30.30 -6.02
N SER A 169 -2.39 30.14 -5.19
CA SER A 169 -2.18 28.93 -4.36
C SER A 169 -2.85 29.01 -2.97
N ARG A 170 -3.43 30.16 -2.60
CA ARG A 170 -4.00 30.37 -1.26
C ARG A 170 -5.50 30.08 -1.13
N TYR A 171 -6.21 29.93 -2.26
CA TYR A 171 -7.67 29.83 -2.25
C TYR A 171 -8.13 28.59 -3.01
N TYR A 172 -9.05 27.86 -2.40
CA TYR A 172 -9.72 26.72 -3.02
C TYR A 172 -10.80 27.21 -4.00
N THR A 173 -10.96 26.50 -5.09
CA THR A 173 -11.95 26.84 -6.15
C THR A 173 -13.28 26.12 -5.96
N GLY A 174 -13.31 25.02 -5.22
CA GLY A 174 -14.49 24.22 -4.92
C GLY A 174 -14.90 24.25 -3.46
N ASN A 175 -15.86 23.38 -3.09
CA ASN A 175 -16.38 23.25 -1.74
C ASN A 175 -15.53 22.32 -0.85
N ALA A 176 -15.81 22.31 0.45
CA ALA A 176 -15.05 21.56 1.45
C ALA A 176 -15.37 20.05 1.50
N LEU A 177 -16.35 19.59 0.75
CA LEU A 177 -16.78 18.18 0.76
C LEU A 177 -15.82 17.30 -0.05
N TYR A 178 -15.47 16.14 0.49
CA TYR A 178 -14.89 15.03 -0.29
C TYR A 178 -16.01 14.08 -0.70
N HIS A 179 -15.98 13.60 -1.93
CA HIS A 179 -16.94 12.63 -2.42
C HIS A 179 -16.27 11.59 -3.31
N ASN A 180 -16.61 10.32 -3.07
CA ASN A 180 -16.15 9.19 -3.87
C ASN A 180 -17.34 8.31 -4.22
N LEU A 181 -17.41 7.87 -5.48
CA LEU A 181 -18.40 6.92 -5.96
C LEU A 181 -17.69 5.82 -6.73
N ARG A 182 -17.96 4.57 -6.36
CA ARG A 182 -17.39 3.37 -7.01
C ARG A 182 -18.52 2.42 -7.41
N TYR A 183 -18.46 1.94 -8.63
CA TYR A 183 -19.29 0.83 -9.10
C TYR A 183 -18.41 -0.27 -9.64
N ASN A 184 -18.64 -1.49 -9.20
CA ASN A 184 -17.93 -2.68 -9.64
C ASN A 184 -18.92 -3.78 -10.01
N TYR A 185 -18.67 -4.44 -11.14
CA TYR A 185 -19.36 -5.65 -11.59
C TYR A 185 -18.35 -6.78 -11.71
N ARG A 186 -18.72 -7.99 -11.26
CA ARG A 186 -17.85 -9.16 -11.34
C ARG A 186 -18.65 -10.43 -11.60
N TYR A 187 -18.18 -11.22 -12.57
CA TYR A 187 -18.61 -12.60 -12.81
C TYR A 187 -17.41 -13.55 -12.68
N GLY A 188 -17.24 -14.15 -11.52
CA GLY A 188 -16.10 -15.02 -11.22
C GLY A 188 -14.76 -14.34 -11.55
N THR A 189 -13.91 -15.08 -12.26
CA THR A 189 -12.60 -14.62 -12.78
C THR A 189 -12.65 -14.12 -14.22
N ARG A 190 -13.76 -14.41 -14.93
CA ARG A 190 -13.85 -14.25 -16.39
C ARG A 190 -14.16 -12.83 -16.81
N LEU A 191 -14.98 -12.10 -16.04
CA LEU A 191 -15.34 -10.72 -16.39
C LEU A 191 -15.40 -9.87 -15.13
N SER A 192 -14.69 -8.76 -15.13
CA SER A 192 -14.95 -7.67 -14.20
C SER A 192 -14.86 -6.33 -14.92
N TRP A 193 -15.67 -5.38 -14.50
CA TRP A 193 -15.56 -3.99 -14.94
C TRP A 193 -16.00 -3.07 -13.82
N GLY A 194 -15.49 -1.84 -13.84
CA GLY A 194 -15.82 -0.87 -12.83
C GLY A 194 -15.55 0.55 -13.26
N ILE A 195 -16.19 1.47 -12.55
CA ILE A 195 -16.00 2.91 -12.68
C ILE A 195 -15.84 3.49 -11.27
N SER A 196 -14.83 4.33 -11.11
CA SER A 196 -14.58 5.07 -9.88
C SER A 196 -14.47 6.55 -10.18
N THR A 197 -15.13 7.38 -9.37
CA THR A 197 -15.01 8.84 -9.44
C THR A 197 -14.65 9.39 -8.09
N GLU A 198 -13.87 10.45 -8.07
CA GLU A 198 -13.45 11.14 -6.87
C GLU A 198 -13.48 12.64 -7.04
N LYS A 199 -13.71 13.33 -5.96
CA LYS A 199 -13.60 14.77 -5.82
C LYS A 199 -13.01 15.09 -4.46
N ASP A 200 -11.85 15.69 -4.46
CA ASP A 200 -11.20 16.14 -3.23
C ASP A 200 -11.83 17.40 -2.62
N ALA A 201 -11.64 17.54 -1.30
CA ALA A 201 -12.06 18.75 -0.58
C ALA A 201 -11.29 19.96 -1.11
N GLY A 202 -12.01 20.95 -1.66
CA GLY A 202 -11.44 22.15 -2.29
C GLY A 202 -11.52 22.17 -3.81
N GLU A 203 -11.88 21.04 -4.44
CA GLU A 203 -12.08 20.96 -5.88
C GLU A 203 -13.52 21.30 -6.29
N PRO A 204 -13.72 21.84 -7.50
CA PRO A 204 -15.07 22.01 -8.05
C PRO A 204 -15.69 20.64 -8.39
N ILE A 205 -17.02 20.53 -8.29
CA ILE A 205 -17.74 19.26 -8.54
C ILE A 205 -17.61 18.81 -10.00
N PHE A 206 -17.68 19.75 -10.92
CA PHE A 206 -17.49 19.53 -12.34
C PHE A 206 -16.53 20.58 -12.89
N THR A 207 -15.47 20.11 -13.52
CA THR A 207 -14.55 20.99 -14.20
C THR A 207 -14.97 21.16 -15.64
N ALA A 208 -15.01 22.41 -16.11
CA ALA A 208 -15.15 22.87 -17.50
C ALA A 208 -15.76 21.86 -18.52
N THR A 209 -15.65 22.09 -19.80
CA THR A 209 -16.34 21.34 -20.87
C THR A 209 -15.55 20.12 -21.38
N PRO A 210 -16.07 18.88 -21.29
CA PRO A 210 -17.35 18.47 -20.69
C PRO A 210 -17.33 18.48 -19.14
N PRO A 211 -18.49 18.64 -18.50
CA PRO A 211 -18.57 18.63 -17.03
C PRO A 211 -18.36 17.21 -16.50
N LEU A 212 -17.14 16.87 -16.20
CA LEU A 212 -16.75 15.58 -15.61
C LEU A 212 -16.19 15.80 -14.19
N PRO A 213 -16.31 14.80 -13.31
CA PRO A 213 -15.60 14.80 -12.02
C PRO A 213 -14.10 15.02 -12.26
N ASP A 214 -13.41 15.52 -11.26
CA ASP A 214 -11.98 15.77 -11.38
C ASP A 214 -11.21 14.48 -11.68
N TYR A 215 -11.47 13.45 -10.93
CA TYR A 215 -10.99 12.11 -11.19
C TYR A 215 -12.08 11.18 -11.72
N LEU A 216 -11.78 10.48 -12.80
CA LEU A 216 -12.61 9.42 -13.38
C LEU A 216 -11.72 8.28 -13.85
N SER A 217 -11.91 7.12 -13.27
CA SER A 217 -11.25 5.88 -13.64
C SER A 217 -12.24 4.83 -14.09
N GLY A 218 -11.88 4.02 -15.09
CA GLY A 218 -12.70 2.92 -15.54
C GLY A 218 -11.86 1.80 -16.15
N TYR A 219 -12.33 0.56 -15.99
CA TYR A 219 -11.67 -0.61 -16.54
C TYR A 219 -12.66 -1.69 -16.97
N ILE A 220 -12.22 -2.52 -17.90
CA ILE A 220 -12.85 -3.81 -18.26
C ILE A 220 -11.73 -4.85 -18.21
N GLN A 221 -11.96 -5.95 -17.50
CA GLN A 221 -11.05 -7.09 -17.40
C GLN A 221 -11.75 -8.36 -17.90
N LEU A 222 -11.08 -9.07 -18.80
CA LEU A 222 -11.43 -10.41 -19.25
C LEU A 222 -10.33 -11.38 -18.83
N GLY A 223 -10.72 -12.51 -18.24
CA GLY A 223 -9.78 -13.53 -17.76
C GLY A 223 -10.19 -14.94 -18.14
N ASP A 224 -9.25 -15.86 -18.06
CA ASP A 224 -9.43 -17.31 -18.22
C ASP A 224 -10.17 -17.72 -19.51
N MET A 225 -9.69 -17.20 -20.64
CA MET A 225 -10.18 -17.54 -21.98
C MET A 225 -9.14 -18.39 -22.75
N GLY A 226 -8.83 -19.58 -22.26
CA GLY A 226 -7.85 -20.47 -22.86
C GLY A 226 -6.42 -19.91 -22.76
N ILE A 227 -5.83 -19.58 -23.92
CA ILE A 227 -4.49 -18.98 -23.99
C ILE A 227 -4.48 -17.55 -23.44
N LEU A 228 -5.55 -16.78 -23.63
CA LEU A 228 -5.69 -15.44 -23.04
C LEU A 228 -6.04 -15.57 -21.57
N LYS A 229 -5.05 -15.32 -20.71
CA LYS A 229 -5.20 -15.45 -19.27
C LYS A 229 -5.72 -14.19 -18.62
N ASN A 230 -5.32 -13.04 -19.13
CA ASN A 230 -5.78 -11.76 -18.60
C ASN A 230 -5.71 -10.68 -19.68
N LEU A 231 -6.77 -9.91 -19.83
CA LEU A 231 -6.83 -8.72 -20.66
C LEU A 231 -7.48 -7.61 -19.84
N VAL A 232 -6.81 -6.50 -19.71
CA VAL A 232 -7.38 -5.30 -19.08
C VAL A 232 -7.34 -4.16 -20.08
N VAL A 233 -8.48 -3.49 -20.25
CA VAL A 233 -8.63 -2.27 -21.06
C VAL A 233 -9.16 -1.16 -20.16
N GLY A 234 -8.63 0.04 -20.30
CA GLY A 234 -8.91 1.18 -19.44
C GLY A 234 -7.77 1.45 -18.46
N ASN A 235 -8.07 1.61 -17.17
CA ASN A 235 -7.06 1.91 -16.16
C ASN A 235 -6.57 0.61 -15.50
N TYR A 236 -5.25 0.42 -15.51
CA TYR A 236 -4.63 -0.81 -15.02
C TYR A 236 -3.29 -0.53 -14.32
N ARG A 237 -2.83 -1.51 -13.55
CA ARG A 237 -1.53 -1.53 -12.88
C ARG A 237 -0.71 -2.72 -13.34
N LEU A 238 0.61 -2.54 -13.35
CA LEU A 238 1.58 -3.53 -13.79
C LEU A 238 2.63 -3.77 -12.71
N ARG A 239 3.12 -5.01 -12.63
CA ARG A 239 4.29 -5.37 -11.85
C ARG A 239 5.02 -6.54 -12.48
N PHE A 240 6.34 -6.38 -12.66
CA PHE A 240 7.23 -7.43 -13.16
C PHE A 240 8.51 -7.47 -12.33
N GLY A 241 9.11 -8.67 -12.21
CA GLY A 241 10.35 -8.89 -11.46
C GLY A 241 10.27 -8.44 -10.00
N GLN A 242 11.30 -7.76 -9.54
CA GLN A 242 11.39 -7.10 -8.23
C GLN A 242 11.00 -5.62 -8.30
N GLY A 243 10.52 -5.16 -9.46
CA GLY A 243 10.08 -3.80 -9.69
C GLY A 243 11.19 -2.80 -10.00
N LEU A 244 12.37 -3.24 -10.44
CA LEU A 244 13.46 -2.32 -10.75
C LEU A 244 13.14 -1.39 -11.91
N ILE A 245 12.35 -1.82 -12.89
CA ILE A 245 11.96 -0.97 -14.01
C ILE A 245 10.47 -0.65 -14.06
N LEU A 246 9.61 -1.57 -13.57
CA LEU A 246 8.16 -1.40 -13.69
C LEU A 246 7.42 -2.03 -12.52
N ASN A 247 6.88 -1.18 -11.65
CA ASN A 247 5.99 -1.57 -10.56
C ASN A 247 5.09 -0.40 -10.17
N SER A 248 3.81 -0.50 -10.48
CA SER A 248 2.79 0.46 -10.03
C SER A 248 1.99 -0.03 -8.81
N ASP A 249 2.37 -1.19 -8.25
CA ASP A 249 1.86 -1.66 -6.98
C ASP A 249 2.72 -1.12 -5.81
N PHE A 250 2.39 -1.53 -4.60
CA PHE A 250 3.18 -1.23 -3.41
C PHE A 250 4.60 -1.81 -3.50
N ALA A 251 5.60 -1.00 -3.18
CA ALA A 251 6.94 -1.51 -2.91
C ALA A 251 6.95 -2.17 -1.53
N LEU A 252 7.48 -3.39 -1.45
CA LEU A 252 7.52 -4.15 -0.19
C LEU A 252 8.34 -3.42 0.86
N GLY A 253 7.73 -3.14 1.99
CA GLY A 253 8.42 -2.62 3.16
C GLY A 253 9.42 -3.62 3.74
N LYS A 254 10.42 -3.10 4.48
CA LYS A 254 11.51 -3.91 5.05
C LYS A 254 11.02 -5.06 5.94
N THR A 255 9.95 -4.84 6.70
CA THR A 255 9.32 -5.87 7.53
C THR A 255 8.58 -6.91 6.67
N MET A 256 7.87 -6.49 5.64
CA MET A 256 7.14 -7.41 4.74
C MET A 256 8.09 -8.31 3.95
N LEU A 257 9.26 -7.81 3.59
CA LEU A 257 10.30 -8.63 2.95
C LEU A 257 10.71 -9.83 3.82
N MET A 258 10.89 -9.60 5.11
CA MET A 258 11.23 -10.62 6.07
C MET A 258 10.13 -11.68 6.20
N GLN A 259 8.87 -11.27 6.11
CA GLN A 259 7.69 -12.12 6.17
C GLN A 259 7.51 -12.99 4.90
N GLY A 260 8.49 -13.07 4.03
CA GLY A 260 8.49 -13.94 2.87
C GLY A 260 7.75 -13.41 1.65
N LEU A 261 7.33 -12.16 1.70
CA LEU A 261 6.62 -11.49 0.60
C LEU A 261 7.60 -10.90 -0.44
N GLY A 262 8.83 -11.40 -0.49
CA GLY A 262 9.93 -10.82 -1.28
C GLY A 262 9.69 -10.78 -2.78
N ARG A 263 9.29 -11.90 -3.41
CA ARG A 263 8.96 -11.93 -4.82
C ARG A 263 7.50 -12.30 -5.01
N GLN A 264 6.86 -11.58 -5.84
CA GLN A 264 5.48 -11.82 -6.22
C GLN A 264 5.41 -12.15 -7.71
N ALA A 265 4.42 -12.93 -8.10
CA ALA A 265 4.19 -13.26 -9.49
C ALA A 265 3.96 -12.00 -10.34
N ALA A 266 4.42 -12.03 -11.59
CA ALA A 266 4.13 -10.99 -12.57
C ALA A 266 2.62 -10.80 -12.70
N SER A 267 2.14 -9.55 -12.71
CA SER A 267 0.70 -9.31 -12.72
C SER A 267 0.28 -8.08 -13.51
N ILE A 268 -0.87 -8.23 -14.19
CA ILE A 268 -1.70 -7.13 -14.65
C ILE A 268 -2.93 -7.09 -13.73
N LYS A 269 -3.22 -5.94 -13.14
CA LYS A 269 -4.41 -5.74 -12.32
C LYS A 269 -5.21 -4.54 -12.83
N PRO A 270 -6.55 -4.57 -12.81
CA PRO A 270 -7.32 -3.37 -13.02
C PRO A 270 -7.08 -2.37 -11.89
N HIS A 271 -7.06 -1.09 -12.22
CA HIS A 271 -6.99 -0.03 -11.22
C HIS A 271 -8.40 0.25 -10.67
N ARG A 272 -8.65 -0.17 -9.44
CA ARG A 272 -9.95 -0.04 -8.76
C ARG A 272 -10.00 1.13 -7.77
N GLY A 273 -8.84 1.62 -7.37
CA GLY A 273 -8.67 2.70 -6.38
C GLY A 273 -8.91 4.08 -6.96
N THR A 274 -8.69 5.08 -6.11
CA THR A 274 -8.74 6.50 -6.46
C THR A 274 -7.35 7.15 -6.47
N GLY A 275 -6.29 6.37 -6.23
CA GLY A 275 -4.92 6.87 -6.33
C GLY A 275 -4.59 7.34 -7.75
N GLU A 276 -4.27 8.61 -7.91
CA GLU A 276 -4.09 9.23 -9.23
C GLU A 276 -2.68 9.07 -9.81
N GLY A 277 -1.71 8.63 -9.00
CA GLY A 277 -0.32 8.50 -9.40
C GLY A 277 0.01 7.19 -10.13
N ASP A 278 -0.40 6.08 -9.58
CA ASP A 278 0.19 4.75 -9.80
C ASP A 278 -0.67 3.85 -10.70
N TYR A 279 -1.03 4.30 -11.89
CA TYR A 279 -1.77 3.49 -12.87
C TYR A 279 -1.43 3.88 -14.30
N TYR A 280 -1.81 3.03 -15.24
CA TYR A 280 -1.69 3.23 -16.68
C TYR A 280 -3.06 3.28 -17.32
N THR A 281 -3.21 3.99 -18.45
CA THR A 281 -4.46 4.06 -19.21
C THR A 281 -4.21 3.54 -20.61
N GLY A 282 -4.92 2.46 -21.00
CA GLY A 282 -4.74 1.82 -22.31
C GLY A 282 -5.16 0.37 -22.29
N ALA A 283 -4.29 -0.53 -22.68
CA ALA A 283 -4.55 -1.96 -22.68
C ALA A 283 -3.31 -2.78 -22.30
N ALA A 284 -3.55 -3.90 -21.60
CA ALA A 284 -2.54 -4.88 -21.30
C ALA A 284 -3.12 -6.30 -21.36
N ALA A 285 -2.38 -7.25 -21.94
CA ALA A 285 -2.81 -8.62 -22.11
C ALA A 285 -1.72 -9.62 -21.76
N THR A 286 -2.08 -10.71 -21.06
CA THR A 286 -1.23 -11.86 -20.78
C THR A 286 -1.72 -13.08 -21.52
N LEU A 287 -0.84 -13.66 -22.31
CA LEU A 287 -1.02 -14.95 -22.97
C LEU A 287 -0.17 -15.99 -22.23
N ALA A 288 -0.71 -17.16 -21.95
CA ALA A 288 0.03 -18.24 -21.34
C ALA A 288 -0.21 -19.56 -22.09
N TRP A 289 0.90 -20.28 -22.31
CA TRP A 289 0.85 -21.66 -22.81
C TRP A 289 1.95 -22.48 -22.15
N HIS A 290 1.55 -23.60 -21.55
CA HIS A 290 2.43 -24.43 -20.74
C HIS A 290 3.14 -23.61 -19.65
N SER A 291 4.46 -23.62 -19.62
CA SER A 291 5.31 -22.91 -18.66
C SER A 291 5.64 -21.46 -19.06
N TRP A 292 5.19 -21.00 -20.23
CA TRP A 292 5.48 -19.68 -20.75
C TRP A 292 4.33 -18.70 -20.53
N GLN A 293 4.67 -17.47 -20.17
CA GLN A 293 3.76 -16.34 -20.11
C GLN A 293 4.33 -15.17 -20.90
N PHE A 294 3.55 -14.63 -21.81
CA PHE A 294 3.87 -13.42 -22.54
C PHE A 294 2.86 -12.32 -22.21
N THR A 295 3.35 -11.19 -21.78
CA THR A 295 2.52 -10.03 -21.47
C THR A 295 2.96 -8.85 -22.33
N ALA A 296 2.01 -8.22 -23.03
CA ALA A 296 2.22 -6.97 -23.73
C ALA A 296 1.33 -5.88 -23.13
N PHE A 297 1.83 -4.64 -23.09
CA PHE A 297 1.11 -3.50 -22.53
C PHE A 297 1.40 -2.21 -23.28
N ALA A 298 0.38 -1.36 -23.35
CA ALA A 298 0.47 -0.03 -23.95
C ALA A 298 -0.36 0.96 -23.16
N SER A 299 0.19 2.14 -22.90
CA SER A 299 -0.48 3.22 -22.17
C SER A 299 -0.26 4.57 -22.86
N TYR A 300 -1.33 5.35 -22.91
CA TYR A 300 -1.31 6.77 -23.23
C TYR A 300 -2.01 7.53 -22.11
N ARG A 301 -1.29 8.44 -21.44
CA ARG A 301 -1.81 9.15 -20.27
C ARG A 301 -1.51 10.64 -20.31
N ARG A 302 -2.47 11.45 -19.85
CA ARG A 302 -2.22 12.84 -19.47
C ARG A 302 -1.68 12.85 -18.06
N LEU A 303 -0.63 13.62 -17.84
CA LEU A 303 0.10 13.70 -16.59
C LEU A 303 0.17 15.15 -16.12
N ASP A 304 0.15 15.32 -14.81
CA ASP A 304 0.33 16.60 -14.18
C ASP A 304 1.81 16.88 -13.98
N ALA A 305 2.25 18.06 -14.35
CA ALA A 305 3.65 18.42 -14.23
C ALA A 305 3.84 19.88 -13.78
N THR A 306 4.85 20.07 -12.96
CA THR A 306 5.43 21.41 -12.76
C THR A 306 6.40 21.65 -13.89
N LEU A 307 6.17 22.75 -14.64
CA LEU A 307 6.98 23.13 -15.78
C LEU A 307 7.98 24.22 -15.42
N ASN A 308 9.16 24.17 -16.03
CA ASN A 308 10.12 25.25 -16.10
C ASN A 308 10.22 25.68 -17.59
N GLY A 309 9.54 26.77 -17.95
CA GLY A 309 9.28 27.09 -19.35
C GLY A 309 8.47 26.00 -20.03
N ALA A 310 8.98 25.41 -21.11
CA ALA A 310 8.34 24.32 -21.85
C ALA A 310 8.73 22.92 -21.33
N ALA A 311 9.70 22.82 -20.42
CA ALA A 311 10.27 21.57 -19.96
C ALA A 311 9.64 21.09 -18.62
N ILE A 312 9.60 19.77 -18.41
CA ILE A 312 9.15 19.14 -17.18
C ILE A 312 10.22 19.33 -16.11
N SER A 313 9.87 19.97 -14.99
CA SER A 313 10.70 20.02 -13.79
C SER A 313 10.41 18.85 -12.84
N THR A 314 9.13 18.50 -12.66
CA THR A 314 8.69 17.41 -11.78
C THR A 314 7.33 16.92 -12.22
N LEU A 315 7.14 15.62 -12.33
CA LEU A 315 5.81 15.00 -12.45
C LEU A 315 5.11 15.03 -11.09
N LYS A 316 3.81 15.27 -11.10
CA LYS A 316 2.96 15.29 -9.92
C LYS A 316 2.09 14.05 -9.89
N THR A 317 2.01 13.42 -8.71
CA THR A 317 1.25 12.18 -8.49
C THR A 317 0.22 12.31 -7.37
N ASP A 318 0.07 13.54 -6.81
CA ASP A 318 -0.83 13.83 -5.69
C ASP A 318 -2.30 14.04 -6.12
N GLY A 319 -2.57 14.24 -7.42
CA GLY A 319 -3.92 14.38 -8.00
C GLY A 319 -4.67 15.66 -7.60
N TYR A 320 -4.09 16.57 -6.82
CA TYR A 320 -4.82 17.73 -6.31
C TYR A 320 -5.00 18.84 -7.34
N HIS A 321 -6.27 19.26 -7.54
CA HIS A 321 -6.67 20.39 -8.42
C HIS A 321 -7.57 21.40 -7.69
N ARG A 322 -7.27 21.67 -6.41
CA ARG A 322 -8.06 22.49 -5.49
C ARG A 322 -7.88 23.99 -5.69
N THR A 323 -6.70 24.41 -6.14
CA THR A 323 -6.32 25.81 -6.32
C THR A 323 -6.05 26.11 -7.80
N PRO A 324 -6.13 27.39 -8.27
CA PRO A 324 -5.79 27.73 -9.65
C PRO A 324 -4.37 27.30 -10.06
N THR A 325 -3.41 27.33 -9.14
CA THR A 325 -2.04 26.85 -9.38
C THR A 325 -2.00 25.33 -9.62
N GLU A 326 -2.76 24.55 -8.86
CA GLU A 326 -2.88 23.11 -9.04
C GLU A 326 -3.62 22.79 -10.34
N GLN A 327 -4.72 23.48 -10.65
CA GLN A 327 -5.48 23.31 -11.88
C GLN A 327 -4.66 23.61 -13.15
N ALA A 328 -3.75 24.58 -13.10
CA ALA A 328 -2.85 24.90 -14.22
C ALA A 328 -1.87 23.74 -14.55
N ARG A 329 -1.67 22.81 -13.64
CA ARG A 329 -0.82 21.61 -13.84
C ARG A 329 -1.59 20.43 -14.43
N ARG A 330 -2.91 20.46 -14.36
CA ARG A 330 -3.79 19.33 -14.73
C ARG A 330 -3.58 18.93 -16.19
N GLY A 331 -3.12 17.69 -16.41
CA GLY A 331 -2.98 17.07 -17.73
C GLY A 331 -2.14 17.87 -18.73
N ASN A 332 -1.22 18.73 -18.25
CA ASN A 332 -0.42 19.63 -19.10
C ASN A 332 0.73 18.92 -19.83
N THR A 333 0.95 17.64 -19.51
CA THR A 333 1.97 16.78 -20.12
C THR A 333 1.33 15.47 -20.57
N ARG A 334 1.91 14.84 -21.59
CA ARG A 334 1.47 13.55 -22.12
C ARG A 334 2.62 12.56 -22.06
N GLY A 335 2.34 11.36 -21.55
CA GLY A 335 3.27 10.24 -21.51
C GLY A 335 2.71 9.03 -22.26
N ASN A 336 3.56 8.35 -23.02
CA ASN A 336 3.30 7.06 -23.63
C ASN A 336 4.22 6.03 -23.00
N LEU A 337 3.71 4.82 -22.79
CA LEU A 337 4.46 3.66 -22.36
C LEU A 337 4.08 2.47 -23.24
N LEU A 338 5.08 1.77 -23.74
CA LEU A 338 4.94 0.52 -24.49
C LEU A 338 5.94 -0.48 -23.96
N GLY A 339 5.54 -1.73 -23.77
CA GLY A 339 6.47 -2.75 -23.32
C GLY A 339 5.90 -4.15 -23.34
N ALA A 340 6.78 -5.08 -23.01
CA ALA A 340 6.47 -6.49 -22.94
C ALA A 340 7.28 -7.20 -21.85
N HIS A 341 6.71 -8.29 -21.35
CA HIS A 341 7.36 -9.22 -20.43
C HIS A 341 7.20 -10.64 -20.94
N LEU A 342 8.27 -11.42 -20.94
CA LEU A 342 8.29 -12.85 -21.24
C LEU A 342 8.80 -13.60 -20.03
N GLY A 343 7.95 -14.45 -19.44
CA GLY A 343 8.28 -15.28 -18.28
C GLY A 343 8.22 -16.77 -18.61
N TYR A 344 9.13 -17.52 -18.01
CA TYR A 344 9.11 -18.98 -17.96
C TYR A 344 9.13 -19.44 -16.51
N SER A 345 8.15 -20.27 -16.11
CA SER A 345 8.06 -20.82 -14.75
C SER A 345 7.83 -22.32 -14.80
N ASN A 346 8.66 -23.10 -14.10
CA ASN A 346 8.52 -24.55 -14.01
C ASN A 346 9.21 -25.11 -12.77
N HIS A 347 8.50 -25.86 -11.94
CA HIS A 347 9.03 -26.59 -10.78
C HIS A 347 9.96 -25.76 -9.88
N GLY A 348 9.49 -24.58 -9.44
CA GLY A 348 10.24 -23.70 -8.57
C GLY A 348 11.36 -22.90 -9.26
N PHE A 349 11.55 -23.04 -10.56
CA PHE A 349 12.43 -22.20 -11.37
C PHE A 349 11.63 -21.18 -12.16
N HIS A 350 12.09 -19.94 -12.15
CA HIS A 350 11.52 -18.85 -12.94
C HIS A 350 12.62 -17.99 -13.56
N VAL A 351 12.40 -17.57 -14.79
CA VAL A 351 13.18 -16.52 -15.48
C VAL A 351 12.21 -15.61 -16.21
N GLY A 352 12.39 -14.31 -16.10
CA GLY A 352 11.60 -13.29 -16.78
C GLY A 352 12.50 -12.28 -17.50
N LEU A 353 12.02 -11.77 -18.63
CA LEU A 353 12.63 -10.67 -19.36
C LEU A 353 11.58 -9.58 -19.59
N THR A 354 11.87 -8.37 -19.15
CA THR A 354 11.00 -7.21 -19.34
C THR A 354 11.73 -6.16 -20.15
N ALA A 355 11.04 -5.56 -21.12
CA ALA A 355 11.55 -4.40 -21.85
C ALA A 355 10.44 -3.37 -22.00
N MET A 356 10.77 -2.09 -21.82
CA MET A 356 9.82 -1.01 -21.97
C MET A 356 10.45 0.23 -22.60
N TYR A 357 9.62 0.95 -23.33
CA TYR A 357 9.92 2.24 -23.94
C TYR A 357 8.90 3.28 -23.47
N GLN A 358 9.38 4.41 -22.99
CA GLN A 358 8.57 5.50 -22.52
C GLN A 358 8.92 6.80 -23.26
N SER A 359 7.90 7.59 -23.61
CA SER A 359 8.09 8.87 -24.29
C SER A 359 7.16 9.95 -23.75
N PHE A 360 7.65 11.20 -23.75
CA PHE A 360 6.90 12.36 -23.28
C PHE A 360 6.85 13.43 -24.39
N ASN A 361 5.76 14.20 -24.42
CA ASN A 361 5.60 15.31 -25.37
C ASN A 361 6.46 16.54 -25.00
N ARG A 362 7.04 16.55 -23.79
CA ARG A 362 7.94 17.60 -23.27
C ARG A 362 9.23 16.97 -22.78
N LEU A 363 10.34 17.67 -22.90
CA LEU A 363 11.60 17.20 -22.36
C LEU A 363 11.68 17.44 -20.84
N PHE A 364 12.41 16.59 -20.14
CA PHE A 364 12.77 16.84 -18.76
C PHE A 364 13.88 17.90 -18.70
N ALA A 365 13.66 18.94 -17.87
CA ALA A 365 14.58 20.03 -17.68
C ALA A 365 15.85 19.60 -16.95
N LEU A 366 16.98 20.15 -17.31
CA LEU A 366 18.20 20.09 -16.52
C LEU A 366 17.97 20.81 -15.19
N PRO A 367 18.08 20.13 -14.04
CA PRO A 367 17.97 20.80 -12.76
C PRO A 367 19.22 21.63 -12.46
N ALA A 368 19.04 22.78 -11.82
CA ALA A 368 20.15 23.65 -11.39
C ALA A 368 20.86 23.12 -10.12
N GLN A 369 20.26 22.16 -9.41
CA GLN A 369 20.79 21.67 -8.13
C GLN A 369 21.77 20.50 -8.35
N ASP A 370 22.92 20.54 -7.69
CA ASP A 370 23.98 19.53 -7.81
C ASP A 370 23.50 18.10 -7.46
N TYR A 371 22.65 17.95 -6.46
CA TYR A 371 22.10 16.63 -6.07
C TYR A 371 21.17 16.02 -7.13
N LYS A 372 20.70 16.83 -8.09
CA LYS A 372 19.91 16.40 -9.25
C LYS A 372 20.71 16.26 -10.55
N ARG A 373 22.03 16.35 -10.49
CA ARG A 373 22.91 16.30 -11.68
C ARG A 373 22.62 15.11 -12.60
N TYR A 374 22.24 13.97 -12.01
CA TYR A 374 21.91 12.75 -12.73
C TYR A 374 20.39 12.53 -12.89
N ALA A 375 19.58 13.58 -12.79
CA ALA A 375 18.14 13.52 -13.04
C ALA A 375 17.83 13.13 -14.50
N PRO A 376 16.64 12.54 -14.79
CA PRO A 376 16.27 12.16 -16.13
C PRO A 376 16.28 13.38 -17.06
N GLN A 377 16.80 13.19 -18.27
CA GLN A 377 16.89 14.23 -19.29
C GLN A 377 16.43 13.67 -20.63
N GLY A 378 15.73 14.49 -21.42
CA GLY A 378 15.26 14.10 -22.73
C GLY A 378 13.76 13.81 -22.79
N HIS A 379 13.34 13.23 -23.91
CA HIS A 379 11.94 12.92 -24.20
C HIS A 379 11.63 11.42 -24.08
N THR A 380 12.63 10.58 -24.20
CA THR A 380 12.47 9.13 -24.37
C THR A 380 13.37 8.39 -23.42
N PHE A 381 12.85 7.29 -22.88
CA PHE A 381 13.53 6.43 -21.92
C PHE A 381 13.31 4.97 -22.32
N PHE A 382 14.34 4.19 -22.25
CA PHE A 382 14.30 2.75 -22.46
C PHE A 382 14.85 2.05 -21.22
N ASN A 383 14.16 0.99 -20.79
CA ASN A 383 14.61 0.13 -19.72
C ASN A 383 14.41 -1.32 -20.12
N ALA A 384 15.33 -2.17 -19.72
CA ALA A 384 15.20 -3.62 -19.84
C ALA A 384 15.68 -4.29 -18.54
N SER A 385 15.06 -5.40 -18.17
CA SER A 385 15.48 -6.17 -17.00
C SER A 385 15.35 -7.67 -17.25
N ALA A 386 16.16 -8.43 -16.52
CA ALA A 386 16.04 -9.87 -16.37
C ALA A 386 15.82 -10.18 -14.90
N ASP A 387 14.76 -10.92 -14.61
CA ASP A 387 14.45 -11.41 -13.27
C ASP A 387 14.50 -12.92 -13.22
N TYR A 388 14.78 -13.45 -12.04
CA TYR A 388 14.90 -14.88 -11.82
C TYR A 388 14.48 -15.26 -10.41
N ALA A 389 13.99 -16.48 -10.25
CA ALA A 389 13.79 -17.13 -8.97
C ALA A 389 14.10 -18.63 -9.07
N TRP A 390 14.72 -19.14 -8.02
CA TRP A 390 14.95 -20.56 -7.87
C TRP A 390 14.64 -20.98 -6.44
N HIS A 391 13.71 -21.92 -6.32
CA HIS A 391 13.27 -22.48 -5.06
C HIS A 391 13.61 -23.96 -5.01
N HIS A 392 14.37 -24.38 -4.02
CA HIS A 392 14.71 -25.76 -3.83
C HIS A 392 14.75 -26.13 -2.35
N HIS A 393 13.87 -27.01 -1.92
CA HIS A 393 13.71 -27.43 -0.52
C HIS A 393 13.65 -26.23 0.48
N ARG A 394 14.79 -25.91 1.10
CA ARG A 394 14.94 -24.89 2.14
C ARG A 394 15.59 -23.61 1.65
N LEU A 395 15.92 -23.55 0.37
CA LEU A 395 16.66 -22.44 -0.22
C LEU A 395 15.81 -21.74 -1.29
N SER A 396 15.77 -20.40 -1.24
CA SER A 396 15.18 -19.59 -2.30
C SER A 396 16.17 -18.49 -2.69
N ILE A 397 16.47 -18.41 -3.98
CA ILE A 397 17.29 -17.35 -4.58
C ILE A 397 16.39 -16.57 -5.52
N ILE A 398 16.33 -15.26 -5.37
CA ILE A 398 15.43 -14.39 -6.13
C ILE A 398 16.21 -13.13 -6.49
N GLY A 399 16.08 -12.63 -7.72
CA GLY A 399 16.75 -11.39 -8.08
C GLY A 399 16.21 -10.76 -9.35
N GLU A 400 16.69 -9.56 -9.62
CA GLU A 400 16.47 -8.82 -10.85
C GLU A 400 17.69 -7.95 -11.13
N THR A 401 18.07 -7.88 -12.40
CA THR A 401 19.09 -6.95 -12.90
C THR A 401 18.51 -6.16 -14.06
N ALA A 402 18.61 -4.85 -14.00
CA ALA A 402 18.04 -3.92 -14.95
C ALA A 402 19.11 -3.01 -15.55
N VAL A 403 18.89 -2.59 -16.78
CA VAL A 403 19.70 -1.59 -17.50
C VAL A 403 18.79 -0.49 -18.05
N ASP A 404 19.28 0.73 -18.06
CA ASP A 404 18.62 1.85 -18.73
C ASP A 404 19.21 2.09 -20.15
N GLY A 405 18.60 3.01 -20.89
CA GLY A 405 19.03 3.35 -22.26
C GLY A 405 20.44 3.93 -22.39
N LYS A 406 21.11 4.25 -21.27
CA LYS A 406 22.52 4.72 -21.24
C LYS A 406 23.50 3.61 -20.85
N GLY A 407 22.98 2.43 -20.44
CA GLY A 407 23.79 1.32 -19.98
C GLY A 407 24.07 1.33 -18.47
N SER A 408 23.44 2.23 -17.70
CA SER A 408 23.53 2.25 -16.24
C SER A 408 22.75 1.06 -15.67
N VAL A 409 23.25 0.46 -14.57
CA VAL A 409 22.77 -0.83 -14.02
C VAL A 409 22.16 -0.65 -12.65
N ALA A 410 21.06 -1.35 -12.41
CA ALA A 410 20.51 -1.61 -11.08
C ALA A 410 20.35 -3.12 -10.86
N THR A 411 20.72 -3.63 -9.70
CA THR A 411 20.55 -5.05 -9.36
C THR A 411 20.12 -5.23 -7.92
N LEU A 412 19.24 -6.21 -7.70
CA LEU A 412 18.75 -6.62 -6.41
C LEU A 412 18.75 -8.15 -6.36
N ASN A 413 19.36 -8.71 -5.32
CA ASN A 413 19.50 -10.16 -5.15
C ASN A 413 19.13 -10.54 -3.72
N MET A 414 18.32 -11.57 -3.57
CA MET A 414 17.84 -12.05 -2.28
C MET A 414 18.07 -13.55 -2.14
N LEU A 415 18.59 -13.93 -1.00
CA LEU A 415 18.74 -15.30 -0.54
C LEU A 415 17.86 -15.51 0.68
N ARG A 416 16.98 -16.51 0.64
CA ARG A 416 16.18 -16.93 1.79
C ARG A 416 16.49 -18.37 2.15
N VAL A 417 16.71 -18.64 3.42
CA VAL A 417 17.08 -19.95 3.95
C VAL A 417 16.11 -20.34 5.06
N LYS A 418 15.41 -21.46 4.90
CA LYS A 418 14.65 -22.10 5.97
C LYS A 418 15.61 -22.99 6.77
N ALA A 419 16.21 -22.44 7.84
CA ALA A 419 17.19 -23.15 8.65
C ALA A 419 16.56 -24.31 9.44
N LEU A 420 15.39 -24.05 10.06
CA LEU A 420 14.58 -25.02 10.78
C LEU A 420 13.09 -24.79 10.47
N ASP A 421 12.23 -25.70 10.87
CA ASP A 421 10.81 -25.43 10.84
C ASP A 421 10.48 -24.27 11.80
N GLY A 422 9.94 -23.19 11.22
CA GLY A 422 9.67 -21.94 11.92
C GLY A 422 10.86 -20.99 12.09
N LEU A 423 12.05 -21.28 11.51
CA LEU A 423 13.18 -20.35 11.49
C LEU A 423 13.64 -20.05 10.07
N HIS A 424 13.50 -18.81 9.67
CA HIS A 424 13.88 -18.32 8.34
C HIS A 424 14.89 -17.17 8.45
N PHE A 425 15.90 -17.18 7.57
CA PHE A 425 16.81 -16.08 7.38
C PHE A 425 16.66 -15.54 5.96
N THR A 426 16.77 -14.23 5.83
CA THR A 426 16.75 -13.52 4.55
C THR A 426 17.94 -12.60 4.46
N VAL A 427 18.70 -12.69 3.37
CA VAL A 427 19.78 -11.76 3.02
C VAL A 427 19.40 -11.12 1.71
N LEU A 428 19.43 -9.78 1.63
CA LEU A 428 19.19 -9.07 0.38
C LEU A 428 20.34 -8.09 0.15
N GLN A 429 20.89 -8.11 -1.03
CA GLN A 429 21.89 -7.19 -1.52
C GLN A 429 21.27 -6.33 -2.63
N ARG A 430 21.53 -5.02 -2.59
CA ARG A 430 21.12 -4.09 -3.65
C ARG A 430 22.26 -3.17 -4.06
N TYR A 431 22.32 -2.90 -5.36
CA TYR A 431 23.23 -1.93 -5.97
C TYR A 431 22.46 -1.19 -7.08
N TYR A 432 22.34 0.11 -6.94
CA TYR A 432 21.70 0.98 -7.93
C TYR A 432 22.70 2.06 -8.32
N ALA A 433 23.09 2.10 -9.59
CA ALA A 433 24.02 3.12 -10.09
C ALA A 433 23.44 4.53 -9.88
N HIS A 434 24.29 5.50 -9.65
CA HIS A 434 23.86 6.87 -9.33
C HIS A 434 23.18 7.58 -10.51
N ASP A 435 23.41 7.12 -11.72
CA ASP A 435 22.86 7.62 -12.97
C ASP A 435 21.82 6.68 -13.62
N PHE A 436 21.47 5.56 -12.96
CA PHE A 436 20.39 4.69 -13.38
C PHE A 436 19.03 5.37 -13.30
N TRP A 437 18.18 5.21 -14.32
CA TRP A 437 16.84 5.76 -14.36
C TRP A 437 15.79 4.75 -14.79
N ALA A 438 14.80 4.56 -13.94
CA ALA A 438 13.54 3.88 -14.22
C ALA A 438 12.41 4.69 -13.62
N LEU A 439 11.71 5.50 -14.43
CA LEU A 439 10.65 6.41 -13.96
C LEU A 439 9.45 5.68 -13.36
N GLU A 440 9.22 4.43 -13.78
CA GLU A 440 8.10 3.57 -13.33
C GLU A 440 8.58 2.48 -12.36
N GLY A 441 9.84 2.52 -11.96
CA GLY A 441 10.41 1.52 -11.05
C GLY A 441 10.07 1.84 -9.60
N LYS A 442 9.58 0.85 -8.87
CA LYS A 442 9.43 0.86 -7.40
C LYS A 442 9.91 -0.48 -6.86
N SER A 443 11.02 -0.48 -6.18
CA SER A 443 11.66 -1.67 -5.63
C SER A 443 12.11 -1.45 -4.20
N PHE A 444 12.69 -2.46 -3.58
CA PHE A 444 13.23 -2.36 -2.23
C PHE A 444 14.36 -1.32 -2.18
N SER A 445 14.09 -0.16 -1.62
CA SER A 445 15.00 0.98 -1.50
C SER A 445 14.73 1.75 -0.21
N THR A 446 15.72 2.51 0.24
CA THR A 446 15.54 3.48 1.35
C THR A 446 15.12 4.85 0.83
N SER A 447 15.32 5.11 -0.47
CA SER A 447 14.88 6.32 -1.15
C SER A 447 13.66 6.03 -2.04
N SER A 448 12.94 7.07 -2.43
CA SER A 448 11.82 6.97 -3.39
C SER A 448 12.27 6.54 -4.79
N ASP A 449 13.49 6.92 -5.17
CA ASP A 449 14.06 6.62 -6.47
C ASP A 449 14.98 5.39 -6.40
N ILE A 450 14.95 4.54 -7.42
CA ILE A 450 15.87 3.40 -7.57
C ILE A 450 17.16 3.91 -8.21
N ARG A 451 17.98 4.64 -7.45
CA ARG A 451 19.28 5.13 -7.92
C ARG A 451 20.21 5.51 -6.78
N GLY A 452 21.52 5.43 -7.03
CA GLY A 452 22.55 5.91 -6.12
C GLY A 452 22.46 5.30 -4.74
N GLU A 453 22.10 4.02 -4.63
CA GLU A 453 21.98 3.32 -3.36
C GLU A 453 22.67 1.96 -3.43
N GLN A 454 23.44 1.65 -2.38
CA GLN A 454 24.06 0.36 -2.16
C GLN A 454 23.68 -0.10 -0.76
N GLY A 455 23.31 -1.36 -0.59
CA GLY A 455 22.91 -1.80 0.75
C GLY A 455 22.83 -3.31 0.89
N VAL A 456 22.88 -3.73 2.16
CA VAL A 456 22.70 -5.13 2.57
C VAL A 456 21.67 -5.15 3.69
N TYR A 457 20.67 -5.98 3.49
CA TYR A 457 19.61 -6.25 4.45
C TYR A 457 19.74 -7.68 4.98
N LEU A 458 19.63 -7.84 6.27
CA LEU A 458 19.62 -9.11 7.00
C LEU A 458 18.33 -9.20 7.77
N GLY A 459 17.55 -10.25 7.55
CA GLY A 459 16.29 -10.50 8.26
C GLY A 459 16.25 -11.89 8.86
N ALA A 460 15.57 -12.03 9.99
CA ALA A 460 15.29 -13.30 10.65
C ALA A 460 13.84 -13.34 11.16
N GLU A 461 13.18 -14.45 10.90
CA GLU A 461 11.88 -14.77 11.47
C GLU A 461 11.98 -16.09 12.22
N TRP A 462 11.57 -16.08 13.47
CA TRP A 462 11.61 -17.24 14.33
C TRP A 462 10.27 -17.48 15.03
N GLN A 463 9.67 -18.61 14.76
CA GLN A 463 8.44 -19.10 15.40
C GLN A 463 8.75 -20.38 16.18
N PRO A 464 9.36 -20.28 17.40
CA PRO A 464 9.70 -21.46 18.21
C PRO A 464 8.47 -22.21 18.70
N HIS A 465 7.34 -21.52 18.77
CA HIS A 465 6.07 -22.08 19.19
C HIS A 465 4.93 -21.34 18.48
N ARG A 466 3.83 -22.04 18.20
CA ARG A 466 2.64 -21.48 17.51
C ARG A 466 2.06 -20.18 18.11
N ARG A 467 2.39 -19.87 19.37
CA ARG A 467 1.91 -18.68 20.11
C ARG A 467 2.93 -17.54 20.13
N PHE A 468 4.14 -17.76 19.65
CA PHE A 468 5.19 -16.76 19.72
C PHE A 468 5.91 -16.62 18.38
N VAL A 469 5.98 -15.39 17.89
CA VAL A 469 6.72 -15.04 16.67
C VAL A 469 7.68 -13.90 16.99
N LEU A 470 8.95 -14.10 16.71
CA LEU A 470 9.98 -13.08 16.79
C LEU A 470 10.45 -12.76 15.37
N THR A 471 10.42 -11.48 15.02
CA THR A 471 10.95 -11.00 13.75
C THR A 471 11.98 -9.91 14.03
N ALA A 472 13.11 -9.95 13.30
CA ALA A 472 14.15 -8.94 13.42
C ALA A 472 14.80 -8.69 12.07
N TYR A 473 15.12 -7.42 11.76
CA TYR A 473 15.97 -7.10 10.64
C TYR A 473 16.97 -5.99 10.96
N ALA A 474 18.04 -5.98 10.18
CA ALA A 474 18.99 -4.88 10.10
C ALA A 474 19.28 -4.59 8.63
N ASP A 475 19.18 -3.33 8.24
CA ASP A 475 19.45 -2.83 6.88
C ASP A 475 20.53 -1.75 6.96
N GLY A 476 21.70 -2.02 6.38
CA GLY A 476 22.78 -1.06 6.22
C GLY A 476 22.85 -0.56 4.78
N TYR A 477 22.93 0.75 4.59
CA TYR A 477 22.95 1.35 3.26
C TYR A 477 23.89 2.54 3.15
N HIS A 478 24.37 2.75 1.92
CA HIS A 478 25.27 3.84 1.54
C HIS A 478 24.76 4.52 0.28
N PHE A 479 24.83 5.86 0.29
CA PHE A 479 24.55 6.70 -0.87
C PHE A 479 25.86 7.34 -1.35
N PRO A 480 26.39 6.95 -2.50
CA PRO A 480 27.69 7.43 -2.98
C PRO A 480 27.64 8.86 -3.55
N TYR A 481 26.44 9.45 -3.68
CA TYR A 481 26.24 10.78 -4.24
C TYR A 481 25.31 11.64 -3.38
N LEU A 482 25.30 12.93 -3.67
CA LEU A 482 24.49 13.95 -2.99
C LEU A 482 23.00 13.66 -3.10
N ARG A 483 22.25 14.07 -2.09
CA ARG A 483 20.79 13.95 -2.03
C ARG A 483 20.16 15.24 -1.53
N TYR A 484 18.85 15.37 -1.61
CA TYR A 484 18.14 16.49 -1.01
C TYR A 484 18.46 16.60 0.49
N ARG A 485 18.99 17.74 0.92
CA ARG A 485 19.48 17.99 2.29
C ARG A 485 20.61 17.06 2.76
N VAL A 486 21.39 16.54 1.82
CA VAL A 486 22.59 15.75 2.13
C VAL A 486 23.66 16.12 1.10
N SER A 487 24.56 17.00 1.48
CA SER A 487 25.56 17.63 0.62
C SER A 487 26.83 16.81 0.41
N ALA A 488 26.90 15.59 0.96
CA ALA A 488 28.03 14.67 0.81
C ALA A 488 27.54 13.21 0.69
N PRO A 489 28.39 12.27 0.24
CA PRO A 489 28.10 10.85 0.34
C PRO A 489 27.73 10.48 1.78
N SER A 490 26.74 9.61 1.94
CA SER A 490 26.16 9.35 3.26
C SER A 490 25.81 7.87 3.46
N TYR A 491 25.71 7.46 4.70
CA TYR A 491 25.28 6.13 5.10
C TYR A 491 24.17 6.18 6.14
N GLY A 492 23.51 5.05 6.32
CA GLY A 492 22.53 4.90 7.38
C GLY A 492 22.28 3.44 7.71
N THR A 493 21.56 3.24 8.79
CA THR A 493 21.08 1.92 9.22
C THR A 493 19.65 2.00 9.68
N ASP A 494 18.90 0.93 9.49
CA ASP A 494 17.52 0.77 9.96
C ASP A 494 17.38 -0.64 10.52
N GLY A 495 16.87 -0.78 11.72
CA GLY A 495 16.68 -2.06 12.36
C GLY A 495 15.38 -2.11 13.16
N VAL A 496 14.73 -3.26 13.12
CA VAL A 496 13.49 -3.53 13.86
C VAL A 496 13.58 -4.88 14.52
N VAL A 497 13.08 -4.95 15.75
CA VAL A 497 12.79 -6.20 16.45
C VAL A 497 11.33 -6.16 16.87
N THR A 498 10.55 -7.19 16.49
CA THR A 498 9.14 -7.33 16.85
C THR A 498 8.93 -8.69 17.52
N ALA A 499 8.42 -8.69 18.73
CA ALA A 499 7.98 -9.88 19.45
C ALA A 499 6.46 -9.89 19.54
N ARG A 500 5.83 -10.95 19.08
CA ARG A 500 4.39 -11.18 19.15
C ARG A 500 4.09 -12.40 19.98
N TYR A 501 3.20 -12.24 20.95
CA TYR A 501 2.74 -13.33 21.80
C TYR A 501 1.22 -13.43 21.78
N MET A 502 0.71 -14.59 21.41
CA MET A 502 -0.72 -14.92 21.31
C MET A 502 -1.06 -15.98 22.36
N PRO A 503 -1.40 -15.58 23.61
CA PRO A 503 -1.67 -16.55 24.69
C PRO A 503 -2.84 -17.48 24.37
N ASN A 504 -3.81 -16.99 23.62
CA ASN A 504 -4.96 -17.74 23.11
C ASN A 504 -5.47 -17.13 21.80
N ASN A 505 -6.53 -17.70 21.21
CA ASN A 505 -7.07 -17.27 19.92
C ASN A 505 -7.75 -15.87 19.94
N GLY A 506 -7.95 -15.29 21.11
CA GLY A 506 -8.64 -14.00 21.26
C GLY A 506 -7.73 -12.85 21.67
N HIS A 507 -6.46 -13.11 22.01
CA HIS A 507 -5.55 -12.09 22.52
C HIS A 507 -4.22 -12.08 21.78
N ASN A 508 -3.73 -10.88 21.46
CA ASN A 508 -2.44 -10.63 20.83
C ASN A 508 -1.70 -9.51 21.59
N LEU A 509 -0.47 -9.78 21.97
CA LEU A 509 0.45 -8.83 22.57
C LEU A 509 1.62 -8.63 21.63
N LEU A 510 1.91 -7.39 21.26
CA LEU A 510 2.98 -7.01 20.37
C LEU A 510 3.91 -6.01 21.05
N LEU A 511 5.20 -6.32 21.04
CA LEU A 511 6.27 -5.40 21.40
C LEU A 511 7.14 -5.18 20.16
N ARG A 512 7.32 -3.91 19.76
CA ARG A 512 8.15 -3.53 18.61
C ARG A 512 9.11 -2.43 19.02
N TYR A 513 10.38 -2.65 18.72
CA TYR A 513 11.43 -1.65 18.85
C TYR A 513 12.04 -1.39 17.47
N ARG A 514 12.21 -0.12 17.11
CA ARG A 514 12.87 0.32 15.89
C ARG A 514 14.00 1.29 16.22
N PHE A 515 15.13 1.06 15.60
CA PHE A 515 16.26 1.97 15.55
C PHE A 515 16.52 2.40 14.11
N ARG A 516 16.76 3.69 13.88
CA ARG A 516 17.12 4.24 12.58
C ARG A 516 18.20 5.30 12.74
N LEU A 517 19.26 5.20 11.94
CA LEU A 517 20.30 6.22 11.79
C LEU A 517 20.28 6.71 10.35
N LYS A 518 20.22 8.03 10.17
CA LYS A 518 20.35 8.72 8.88
C LYS A 518 21.33 9.86 9.01
N GLN A 519 22.03 10.17 7.93
CA GLN A 519 22.86 11.36 7.82
C GLN A 519 22.13 12.45 7.04
N ARG A 520 22.24 13.70 7.45
CA ARG A 520 21.71 14.88 6.79
C ARG A 520 22.58 16.11 7.05
N ASP A 521 22.38 17.14 6.22
CA ASP A 521 22.97 18.44 6.47
C ASP A 521 22.43 19.03 7.78
N ILE A 522 23.24 19.86 8.38
CA ILE A 522 22.87 20.65 9.56
C ILE A 522 22.01 21.83 9.11
N ALA A 523 21.03 22.22 9.94
CA ALA A 523 20.23 23.42 9.70
C ALA A 523 21.11 24.68 9.66
N GLU A 524 20.69 25.69 8.88
CA GLU A 524 21.38 26.98 8.81
C GLU A 524 21.58 27.58 10.23
N GLY A 525 22.83 27.93 10.56
CA GLY A 525 23.22 28.42 11.87
C GLY A 525 23.94 27.42 12.77
N TYR A 526 23.90 26.13 12.45
CA TYR A 526 24.71 25.10 13.09
C TYR A 526 25.88 24.71 12.17
N ARG A 527 27.09 24.70 12.64
CA ARG A 527 28.26 24.16 11.92
C ARG A 527 28.96 23.14 12.82
N LEU A 528 29.15 21.93 12.31
CA LEU A 528 30.11 21.01 12.90
C LEU A 528 31.51 21.50 12.55
N PRO A 529 32.50 21.31 13.47
CA PRO A 529 33.88 21.81 13.28
C PRO A 529 34.53 21.33 11.98
N ASN A 530 34.12 20.20 11.44
CA ASN A 530 34.75 19.53 10.30
C ASN A 530 33.89 19.56 9.01
N GLY A 531 32.72 20.24 8.99
CA GLY A 531 31.82 20.23 7.83
C GLY A 531 31.13 18.89 7.60
N ASP A 532 31.11 18.01 8.60
CA ASP A 532 30.52 16.67 8.51
C ASP A 532 29.00 16.70 8.50
N LEU A 533 28.39 15.60 8.00
CA LEU A 533 26.95 15.39 8.07
C LEU A 533 26.52 15.07 9.50
N LEU A 534 25.34 15.54 9.89
CA LEU A 534 24.73 15.23 11.17
C LEU A 534 24.16 13.81 11.16
N ASN A 535 24.43 13.05 12.20
CA ASN A 535 23.79 11.77 12.47
C ASN A 535 22.44 11.99 13.19
N GLU A 536 21.34 11.78 12.48
CA GLU A 536 20.01 11.76 13.07
C GLU A 536 19.67 10.32 13.50
N GLN A 537 19.46 10.12 14.80
CA GLN A 537 19.09 8.83 15.37
C GLN A 537 17.64 8.86 15.83
N THR A 538 16.88 7.85 15.44
CA THR A 538 15.48 7.68 15.85
C THR A 538 15.32 6.35 16.56
N HIS A 539 14.76 6.40 17.78
CA HIS A 539 14.36 5.24 18.57
C HIS A 539 12.86 5.26 18.75
N ARG A 540 12.20 4.15 18.44
CA ARG A 540 10.75 4.03 18.59
C ARG A 540 10.41 2.72 19.30
N LEU A 541 9.59 2.79 20.32
CA LEU A 541 9.11 1.64 21.09
C LEU A 541 7.59 1.65 21.12
N ARG A 542 6.98 0.56 20.67
CA ARG A 542 5.52 0.34 20.67
C ARG A 542 5.20 -0.90 21.47
N LEU A 543 4.23 -0.77 22.38
CA LEU A 543 3.58 -1.87 23.09
C LEU A 543 2.08 -1.83 22.76
N GLN A 544 1.56 -2.92 22.23
CA GLN A 544 0.17 -3.02 21.83
C GLN A 544 -0.43 -4.32 22.33
N TRP A 545 -1.64 -4.22 22.87
CA TRP A 545 -2.49 -5.35 23.19
C TRP A 545 -3.79 -5.23 22.42
N SER A 546 -4.22 -6.33 21.79
CA SER A 546 -5.56 -6.45 21.20
C SER A 546 -6.19 -7.74 21.70
N GLY A 547 -7.52 -7.71 21.97
CA GLY A 547 -8.19 -8.89 22.50
C GLY A 547 -9.70 -8.83 22.47
N THR A 548 -10.33 -10.01 22.43
CA THR A 548 -11.78 -10.21 22.57
C THR A 548 -12.09 -10.49 24.02
N LEU A 549 -12.74 -9.55 24.70
CA LEU A 549 -13.18 -9.70 26.10
C LEU A 549 -14.41 -10.59 26.22
N THR A 550 -15.32 -10.47 25.24
CA THR A 550 -16.50 -11.33 25.09
C THR A 550 -16.74 -11.61 23.61
N SER A 551 -17.66 -12.51 23.27
CA SER A 551 -18.06 -12.76 21.88
C SER A 551 -18.56 -11.51 21.13
N LEU A 552 -18.92 -10.46 21.86
CA LEU A 552 -19.48 -9.22 21.31
C LEU A 552 -18.55 -8.02 21.46
N LEU A 553 -17.57 -8.07 22.38
CA LEU A 553 -16.71 -6.93 22.73
C LEU A 553 -15.26 -7.25 22.49
N SER A 554 -14.61 -6.50 21.58
CA SER A 554 -13.17 -6.48 21.36
C SER A 554 -12.58 -5.15 21.78
N CYS A 555 -11.38 -5.19 22.37
CA CYS A 555 -10.66 -4.01 22.82
C CYS A 555 -9.21 -4.04 22.34
N GLN A 556 -8.62 -2.86 22.25
CA GLN A 556 -7.22 -2.65 21.91
C GLN A 556 -6.66 -1.52 22.76
N ALA A 557 -5.44 -1.67 23.20
CA ALA A 557 -4.67 -0.64 23.89
C ALA A 557 -3.26 -0.57 23.29
N LEU A 558 -2.77 0.65 23.12
CA LEU A 558 -1.47 0.96 22.51
C LEU A 558 -0.77 2.04 23.34
N VAL A 559 0.52 1.83 23.57
CA VAL A 559 1.43 2.89 24.06
C VAL A 559 2.64 2.92 23.16
N GLU A 560 3.01 4.11 22.72
CA GLU A 560 4.18 4.32 21.85
C GLU A 560 5.00 5.50 22.29
N GLY A 561 6.33 5.34 22.23
CA GLY A 561 7.31 6.38 22.48
C GLY A 561 8.26 6.52 21.29
N CYS A 562 8.63 7.75 20.96
CA CYS A 562 9.61 8.09 19.93
C CYS A 562 10.62 9.09 20.48
N LEU A 563 11.91 8.84 20.23
CA LEU A 563 13.02 9.73 20.52
C LEU A 563 13.77 9.99 19.22
N VAL A 564 13.99 11.25 18.89
CA VAL A 564 14.79 11.66 17.74
C VAL A 564 15.93 12.54 18.24
N GLN A 565 17.14 12.05 18.12
CA GLN A 565 18.35 12.79 18.46
C GLN A 565 18.99 13.31 17.18
N ALA A 566 19.00 14.61 17.03
CA ALA A 566 19.62 15.34 15.92
C ALA A 566 20.45 16.50 16.50
N GLU A 567 20.27 17.76 16.01
CA GLU A 567 20.83 18.95 16.68
C GLU A 567 20.26 19.12 18.09
N THR A 568 18.99 18.77 18.23
CA THR A 568 18.25 18.79 19.52
C THR A 568 17.57 17.45 19.74
N LEU A 569 17.26 17.14 20.99
CA LEU A 569 16.45 15.99 21.33
C LEU A 569 14.96 16.32 21.16
N SER A 570 14.28 15.57 20.30
CA SER A 570 12.83 15.63 20.13
C SER A 570 12.19 14.37 20.67
N THR A 571 11.06 14.51 21.32
CA THR A 571 10.34 13.41 21.97
C THR A 571 8.89 13.33 21.52
N GLY A 572 8.36 12.11 21.46
CA GLY A 572 6.96 11.86 21.19
C GLY A 572 6.44 10.72 22.05
N THR A 573 5.27 10.88 22.64
CA THR A 573 4.56 9.82 23.37
C THR A 573 3.09 9.81 23.00
N MET A 574 2.52 8.62 22.94
CA MET A 574 1.11 8.40 22.60
C MET A 574 0.56 7.22 23.39
N ALA A 575 -0.68 7.37 23.86
CA ALA A 575 -1.47 6.27 24.42
C ALA A 575 -2.83 6.24 23.75
N SER A 576 -3.26 5.09 23.27
CA SER A 576 -4.54 4.91 22.59
C SER A 576 -5.31 3.73 23.17
N ALA A 577 -6.62 3.87 23.27
CA ALA A 577 -7.54 2.79 23.63
C ALA A 577 -8.72 2.80 22.65
N GLN A 578 -9.09 1.60 22.17
CA GLN A 578 -10.21 1.41 21.25
C GLN A 578 -11.07 0.26 21.73
N ALA A 579 -12.38 0.37 21.53
CA ALA A 579 -13.32 -0.69 21.82
C ALA A 579 -14.32 -0.85 20.68
N THR A 580 -14.74 -2.09 20.42
CA THR A 580 -15.76 -2.40 19.41
C THR A 580 -16.76 -3.37 19.99
N TYR A 581 -18.02 -2.99 19.95
CA TYR A 581 -19.17 -3.82 20.27
C TYR A 581 -19.87 -4.26 18.98
N SER A 582 -20.00 -5.56 18.75
CA SER A 582 -20.49 -6.14 17.48
C SER A 582 -21.62 -7.16 17.72
N PRO A 583 -22.84 -6.72 18.11
CA PRO A 583 -23.98 -7.62 18.23
C PRO A 583 -24.44 -8.10 16.85
N THR A 584 -24.77 -9.39 16.79
CA THR A 584 -25.34 -10.01 15.59
C THR A 584 -26.79 -10.36 15.86
N LEU A 585 -27.68 -9.74 15.10
CA LEU A 585 -29.11 -10.04 15.07
C LEU A 585 -29.36 -10.83 13.77
N ALA A 586 -30.18 -11.84 13.77
CA ALA A 586 -30.40 -12.79 12.67
C ALA A 586 -30.00 -12.32 11.25
N ARG A 587 -30.70 -11.32 10.70
CA ARG A 587 -30.47 -10.76 9.36
C ARG A 587 -29.64 -9.47 9.35
N HIS A 588 -29.32 -8.92 10.52
CA HIS A 588 -28.66 -7.63 10.69
C HIS A 588 -27.36 -7.80 11.46
N ALA A 589 -26.38 -6.94 11.22
CA ALA A 589 -25.22 -6.79 12.07
C ALA A 589 -25.03 -5.31 12.39
N LEU A 590 -24.78 -5.02 13.65
CA LEU A 590 -24.42 -3.71 14.11
C LEU A 590 -22.98 -3.75 14.62
N ARG A 591 -22.17 -2.75 14.29
CA ARG A 591 -20.83 -2.54 14.85
C ARG A 591 -20.75 -1.13 15.38
N LEU A 592 -20.46 -1.00 16.66
CA LEU A 592 -20.19 0.28 17.31
C LEU A 592 -18.72 0.27 17.74
N SER A 593 -17.91 1.19 17.23
CA SER A 593 -16.51 1.31 17.62
C SER A 593 -16.25 2.73 18.14
N CYS A 594 -15.46 2.82 19.20
CA CYS A 594 -15.00 4.10 19.74
C CYS A 594 -13.50 4.00 20.05
N GLY A 595 -12.82 5.12 20.00
CA GLY A 595 -11.42 5.22 20.35
C GLY A 595 -11.08 6.58 20.94
N LEU A 596 -10.06 6.56 21.81
CA LEU A 596 -9.49 7.74 22.43
C LEU A 596 -7.96 7.61 22.36
N THR A 597 -7.30 8.66 21.89
CA THR A 597 -5.84 8.77 21.82
C THR A 597 -5.40 10.06 22.48
N ALA A 598 -4.51 9.97 23.46
CA ALA A 598 -3.80 11.09 24.03
C ALA A 598 -2.37 11.12 23.48
N PHE A 599 -1.89 12.30 23.09
CA PHE A 599 -0.57 12.43 22.49
C PHE A 599 0.14 13.72 22.94
N ARG A 600 1.47 13.61 23.00
CA ARG A 600 2.40 14.73 23.14
C ARG A 600 3.64 14.40 22.31
N ALA A 601 3.90 15.15 21.26
CA ALA A 601 5.00 14.86 20.35
C ALA A 601 5.53 16.13 19.68
N ASP A 602 6.84 16.29 19.66
CA ASP A 602 7.51 17.25 18.80
C ASP A 602 7.31 16.86 17.32
N TYR A 603 7.33 17.83 16.41
CA TYR A 603 7.10 17.55 14.98
C TYR A 603 8.13 16.55 14.39
N ALA A 604 9.38 16.59 14.85
CA ALA A 604 10.42 15.63 14.41
C ALA A 604 10.14 14.21 14.94
N ALA A 605 9.55 14.10 16.14
CA ALA A 605 9.20 12.83 16.79
C ALA A 605 7.71 12.49 16.68
N ARG A 606 7.03 12.97 15.61
CA ARG A 606 5.62 12.74 15.39
C ARG A 606 5.26 11.26 15.34
N LEU A 607 4.08 10.94 15.81
CA LEU A 607 3.55 9.59 15.92
C LEU A 607 2.35 9.40 15.01
N TYR A 608 2.00 8.17 14.76
CA TYR A 608 0.87 7.84 13.90
C TYR A 608 0.05 6.71 14.52
N GLY A 609 -1.26 6.76 14.34
CA GLY A 609 -2.17 5.76 14.87
C GLY A 609 -3.27 5.40 13.91
N TYR A 610 -3.58 4.11 13.86
CA TYR A 610 -4.69 3.59 13.10
C TYR A 610 -6.01 3.74 13.88
N GLU A 611 -7.04 4.22 13.21
CA GLU A 611 -8.42 4.26 13.70
C GLU A 611 -9.28 3.34 12.84
N ARG A 612 -10.20 2.62 13.46
CA ARG A 612 -11.23 1.92 12.70
C ARG A 612 -12.06 2.91 11.90
N GLY A 613 -12.38 2.60 10.65
CA GLY A 613 -12.99 3.57 9.77
C GLY A 613 -13.83 2.95 8.66
N LEU A 614 -14.16 3.79 7.69
CA LEU A 614 -14.92 3.42 6.51
C LEU A 614 -14.07 2.52 5.60
N LEU A 615 -14.75 1.70 4.80
CA LEU A 615 -14.09 0.89 3.79
C LEU A 615 -13.51 1.80 2.69
N TYR A 616 -12.33 1.49 2.20
CA TYR A 616 -11.59 2.32 1.22
C TYR A 616 -11.30 3.74 1.73
N ALA A 617 -11.18 3.93 3.06
CA ALA A 617 -10.79 5.18 3.65
C ALA A 617 -9.44 5.05 4.33
N TYR A 618 -8.56 6.01 4.09
CA TYR A 618 -7.30 6.12 4.82
C TYR A 618 -7.59 6.58 6.26
N ASN A 619 -7.37 5.70 7.22
CA ASN A 619 -7.71 5.95 8.63
C ASN A 619 -6.46 5.99 9.53
N TYR A 620 -5.33 6.44 8.99
CA TYR A 620 -4.07 6.54 9.72
C TYR A 620 -3.78 8.01 10.06
N GLN A 621 -3.89 8.37 11.34
CA GLN A 621 -3.82 9.74 11.80
C GLN A 621 -2.41 10.10 12.26
N MET A 622 -1.92 11.30 11.89
CA MET A 622 -0.65 11.87 12.34
C MET A 622 -0.88 12.70 13.60
N TYR A 623 -0.05 12.48 14.62
CA TYR A 623 -0.08 13.15 15.91
C TYR A 623 1.21 13.91 16.17
N TYR A 624 1.10 15.23 16.37
CA TYR A 624 2.18 16.13 16.79
C TYR A 624 1.59 17.28 17.61
N GLY A 625 2.39 17.88 18.51
CA GLY A 625 1.90 18.79 19.53
C GLY A 625 1.33 18.04 20.73
N THR A 626 0.52 18.69 21.54
CA THR A 626 -0.15 18.08 22.69
C THR A 626 -1.66 18.11 22.47
N GLY A 627 -2.32 16.96 22.60
CA GLY A 627 -3.76 16.92 22.36
C GLY A 627 -4.41 15.57 22.63
N LEU A 628 -5.71 15.55 22.32
CA LEU A 628 -6.60 14.40 22.41
C LEU A 628 -7.29 14.19 21.06
N ARG A 629 -7.39 12.94 20.64
CA ARG A 629 -8.19 12.54 19.48
C ARG A 629 -9.20 11.49 19.92
N SER A 630 -10.45 11.67 19.53
CA SER A 630 -11.53 10.69 19.75
C SER A 630 -12.26 10.39 18.45
N TYR A 631 -12.82 9.20 18.36
CA TYR A 631 -13.75 8.86 17.28
C TYR A 631 -14.86 7.93 17.75
N LEU A 632 -15.99 8.03 17.05
CA LEU A 632 -17.14 7.14 17.16
C LEU A 632 -17.52 6.66 15.77
N LEU A 633 -17.64 5.34 15.58
CA LEU A 633 -18.04 4.72 14.32
C LEU A 633 -19.25 3.84 14.56
N LEU A 634 -20.28 4.03 13.75
CA LEU A 634 -21.47 3.20 13.68
C LEU A 634 -21.56 2.56 12.32
N GLN A 635 -21.64 1.23 12.25
CA GLN A 635 -21.87 0.49 11.03
C GLN A 635 -23.08 -0.41 11.18
N TYR A 636 -24.00 -0.31 10.25
CA TYR A 636 -25.14 -1.19 10.09
C TYR A 636 -24.98 -2.01 8.81
N SER A 637 -25.25 -3.32 8.87
CA SER A 637 -25.20 -4.22 7.72
C SER A 637 -26.42 -5.12 7.67
N HIS A 638 -27.12 -5.14 6.53
CA HIS A 638 -28.10 -6.15 6.19
C HIS A 638 -27.42 -7.31 5.45
N LYS A 639 -27.57 -8.54 5.96
CA LYS A 639 -26.75 -9.71 5.53
C LYS A 639 -27.33 -10.47 4.34
N GLU A 640 -28.64 -10.37 4.11
CA GLU A 640 -29.30 -11.04 3.00
C GLU A 640 -29.18 -10.21 1.70
N ALA A 641 -29.23 -10.87 0.56
CA ALA A 641 -29.21 -10.19 -0.73
C ALA A 641 -30.57 -9.51 -1.03
N PRO A 642 -30.58 -8.26 -1.50
CA PRO A 642 -29.42 -7.39 -1.68
C PRO A 642 -28.80 -6.92 -0.35
N ARG A 643 -27.47 -6.87 -0.28
CA ARG A 643 -26.74 -6.51 0.94
C ARG A 643 -26.55 -5.00 1.00
N LEU A 644 -27.02 -4.38 2.09
CA LEU A 644 -26.81 -2.97 2.37
C LEU A 644 -25.90 -2.81 3.57
N THR A 645 -24.86 -2.00 3.44
CA THR A 645 -24.02 -1.57 4.56
C THR A 645 -24.00 -0.05 4.61
N ALA A 646 -24.34 0.53 5.74
CA ALA A 646 -24.25 1.96 6.00
C ALA A 646 -23.27 2.19 7.16
N THR A 647 -22.32 3.09 6.98
CA THR A 647 -21.29 3.42 7.99
C THR A 647 -21.24 4.92 8.18
N ALA A 648 -21.20 5.35 9.44
CA ALA A 648 -20.98 6.74 9.84
C ALA A 648 -19.84 6.80 10.85
N LYS A 649 -18.90 7.73 10.68
CA LYS A 649 -17.82 8.01 11.62
C LYS A 649 -17.81 9.49 11.96
N LEU A 650 -17.71 9.79 13.24
CA LEU A 650 -17.43 11.13 13.76
C LEU A 650 -16.01 11.08 14.35
N GLY A 651 -15.14 11.99 13.93
CA GLY A 651 -13.80 12.15 14.47
C GLY A 651 -13.61 13.55 15.04
N ALA A 652 -12.91 13.69 16.17
CA ALA A 652 -12.62 14.97 16.79
C ALA A 652 -11.19 14.99 17.33
N THR A 653 -10.41 16.03 16.98
CA THR A 653 -9.07 16.27 17.52
C THR A 653 -9.06 17.60 18.24
N TYR A 654 -8.57 17.62 19.48
CA TYR A 654 -8.36 18.80 20.31
C TYR A 654 -6.88 18.98 20.60
N TYR A 655 -6.32 20.14 20.27
CA TYR A 655 -4.96 20.54 20.63
C TYR A 655 -4.96 21.44 21.86
N LEU A 656 -4.05 21.16 22.79
CA LEU A 656 -3.92 21.88 24.05
C LEU A 656 -2.77 22.92 24.02
N ASP A 657 -1.98 22.93 22.95
CA ASP A 657 -0.73 23.70 22.83
C ASP A 657 -0.77 24.77 21.74
N ARG A 658 -1.90 24.94 21.04
CA ARG A 658 -2.01 25.90 19.93
C ARG A 658 -3.43 26.42 19.75
N ALA A 659 -3.54 27.62 19.18
CA ALA A 659 -4.81 28.25 18.83
C ALA A 659 -5.24 27.97 17.38
N THR A 660 -4.29 27.61 16.50
CA THR A 660 -4.55 27.35 15.08
C THR A 660 -3.91 26.04 14.63
N ILE A 661 -4.50 25.38 13.63
CA ILE A 661 -4.03 24.11 13.09
C ILE A 661 -3.64 24.28 11.62
N GLY A 662 -2.46 23.76 11.23
CA GLY A 662 -1.99 23.81 9.85
C GLY A 662 -1.44 25.19 9.44
N SER A 663 -1.26 25.40 8.12
CA SER A 663 -0.74 26.65 7.57
C SER A 663 -1.27 26.90 6.16
N GLY A 664 -1.13 28.13 5.66
CA GLY A 664 -1.54 28.51 4.31
C GLY A 664 -3.03 28.30 4.06
N ALA A 665 -3.41 27.78 2.89
CA ALA A 665 -4.80 27.49 2.55
C ALA A 665 -5.46 26.44 3.46
N ALA A 666 -4.67 25.53 4.04
CA ALA A 666 -5.15 24.47 4.94
C ALA A 666 -5.29 24.90 6.40
N MET A 667 -4.94 26.15 6.77
CA MET A 667 -5.02 26.64 8.14
C MET A 667 -6.46 26.66 8.64
N ILE A 668 -6.65 26.17 9.86
CA ILE A 668 -7.90 26.20 10.62
C ILE A 668 -7.69 27.16 11.81
N ASP A 669 -8.55 28.18 11.93
CA ASP A 669 -8.50 29.15 13.01
C ASP A 669 -9.28 28.62 14.24
N ALA A 670 -8.79 27.51 14.76
CA ALA A 670 -9.29 26.85 15.97
C ALA A 670 -8.24 25.87 16.50
N CYS A 671 -8.32 25.57 17.80
CA CYS A 671 -7.51 24.52 18.45
C CYS A 671 -8.08 23.11 18.25
N HIS A 672 -9.19 22.96 17.53
CA HIS A 672 -9.88 21.69 17.32
C HIS A 672 -10.32 21.53 15.85
N ARG A 673 -10.52 20.29 15.45
CA ARG A 673 -11.11 19.92 14.16
C ARG A 673 -11.99 18.69 14.34
N GLU A 674 -13.19 18.74 13.77
CA GLU A 674 -14.14 17.65 13.76
C GLU A 674 -14.53 17.31 12.32
N ASP A 675 -14.66 16.03 12.02
CA ASP A 675 -15.07 15.53 10.72
C ASP A 675 -16.12 14.43 10.84
N VAL A 676 -17.06 14.43 9.92
CA VAL A 676 -18.06 13.38 9.74
C VAL A 676 -17.78 12.68 8.42
N GLN A 677 -17.73 11.36 8.46
CA GLN A 677 -17.58 10.52 7.28
C GLN A 677 -18.79 9.59 7.17
N LEU A 678 -19.38 9.54 6.00
CA LEU A 678 -20.56 8.72 5.70
C LEU A 678 -20.25 7.80 4.52
N GLN A 679 -20.66 6.55 4.59
CA GLN A 679 -20.54 5.60 3.49
C GLN A 679 -21.78 4.72 3.40
N VAL A 680 -22.25 4.53 2.18
CA VAL A 680 -23.28 3.55 1.85
C VAL A 680 -22.72 2.60 0.80
N ARG A 681 -22.88 1.30 1.03
CA ARG A 681 -22.51 0.23 0.11
C ARG A 681 -23.70 -0.69 -0.14
N TYR A 682 -23.99 -0.92 -1.42
CA TYR A 682 -25.10 -1.74 -1.85
C TYR A 682 -24.59 -2.80 -2.82
N ALA A 683 -24.77 -4.09 -2.46
CA ALA A 683 -24.34 -5.23 -3.26
C ALA A 683 -25.53 -6.09 -3.68
N PHE A 684 -25.67 -6.37 -4.97
CA PHE A 684 -26.81 -7.04 -5.58
C PHE A 684 -26.43 -7.96 -6.74
#